data_6efb264e1174c476f81a137e2e49ee77
#
_entry.id   6efb264e1174c476f81a137e2e49ee77
#
_cell.length_a   1.000
_cell.length_b   1.000
_cell.length_c   1.000
_cell.angle_alpha   90.00
_cell.angle_beta   90.00
_cell.angle_gamma   90.00
#
_symmetry.space_group_name_H-M   'P 1'
#
loop_
_entity.id
_entity.type
_entity.pdbx_description
1 polymer ?
#
loop_
_entity_poly.entity_id
_entity_poly.type
_entity_poly.pdbx_seq_one_letter_code
_entity_poly.pdbx_strand_id
1 'polypeptide(L)'
;MTTRPVKANAILSMKGNRVPGPKRNFSARVYAAGLLICLLPTLARSQGEAEHLRALLKDEIQAPAVAEFQIRQHIIRATAPLPTVPATPAEWTASADRLRRHLLDDVVFHGWPKQWVDAPPKFEERGVIETGRGYRIRKLRYEIVPGFYSSALLYEPEHMDGTVPAILNLAGHDGPLGYSYEFKQKRCISFAQHGILALNLEWFGFGELSREGNDHWFGAHLDLVGANGLGAFYLEMRRGLDYLYLHPHVDKQRIGVTGLSGGGWQTIVISSLDERVKATNPVAGFSSLRSRVEVKDFGDMGDIEQSGTDFLRGSDYPHLVALLAPRPALLTYNGEDDCCFRATMVKPRVFDAIQPFFGLYGKADNFTFHENRDPGDHNYQMDNRLADYSFFTKQFGLPSISDETGVPAELRSYEELVTALPEDNLTMLGLARQLGRQITRTPIPARASERAAWAASERSKLKEVVRYQPVELQDTWTTMMGKNRDVQSVDYLFQLNNGLSANGIWLRSILQSSDRAPVTIVLHDDGRSAAADEVLQRFSRGEQVLALDLMFTGSAWKGEDPFLFVEMLDALGERPLGMQAAQLIRIARWAEQKSGTARVRLEVSGMRNQAVALVAAALEPDLFSDVVVRQGIKSFSYVLEKPVTYVQAPELFCLDLYKEFDIDRLEALAAPVSVQSRQPLELSGSKP
;
A
#
# COMPACT_ATOMS: atom_id res chain seq x y z
N MET A 1 -33.35 -28.90 -22.94
CA MET A 1 -33.93 -28.89 -24.29
C MET A 1 -32.77 -28.73 -25.24
N THR A 2 -32.25 -29.83 -25.75
CA THR A 2 -32.47 -30.34 -27.11
C THR A 2 -31.92 -29.35 -28.15
N THR A 3 -30.95 -29.60 -29.03
CA THR A 3 -30.58 -30.84 -29.72
C THR A 3 -29.33 -30.56 -30.58
N ARG A 4 -28.47 -31.54 -30.70
CA ARG A 4 -27.54 -31.80 -31.82
C ARG A 4 -28.34 -32.13 -33.13
N PRO A 5 -27.74 -32.55 -34.26
CA PRO A 5 -26.39 -32.46 -34.88
C PRO A 5 -26.47 -32.31 -36.44
N VAL A 6 -25.38 -32.71 -37.16
CA VAL A 6 -25.32 -33.46 -38.49
C VAL A 6 -24.21 -32.87 -39.38
N LYS A 7 -23.08 -33.55 -39.63
CA LYS A 7 -22.67 -34.54 -40.65
C LYS A 7 -22.98 -34.18 -42.13
N ALA A 8 -21.95 -34.18 -42.99
CA ALA A 8 -21.63 -35.26 -43.97
C ALA A 8 -20.64 -34.70 -45.02
N ASN A 9 -19.49 -35.33 -45.29
CA ASN A 9 -19.25 -36.37 -46.32
C ASN A 9 -19.44 -35.94 -47.79
N ALA A 10 -18.35 -36.08 -48.57
CA ALA A 10 -18.19 -36.95 -49.73
C ALA A 10 -16.99 -36.45 -50.60
N ILE A 11 -15.95 -37.21 -50.83
CA ILE A 11 -15.71 -38.37 -51.71
C ILE A 11 -15.45 -38.00 -53.18
N LEU A 12 -14.27 -38.48 -53.61
CA LEU A 12 -13.80 -38.93 -54.95
C LEU A 12 -13.53 -37.91 -56.07
N SER A 13 -12.35 -37.99 -56.74
CA SER A 13 -12.09 -38.99 -57.76
C SER A 13 -10.69 -38.84 -58.38
N MET A 14 -10.14 -40.01 -58.70
CA MET A 14 -8.84 -40.32 -59.38
C MET A 14 -8.77 -39.87 -60.83
N LYS A 15 -7.49 -39.73 -61.29
CA LYS A 15 -6.86 -40.29 -62.53
C LYS A 15 -5.50 -39.61 -62.71
N GLY A 16 -4.35 -40.21 -62.71
CA GLY A 16 -3.79 -41.32 -63.44
C GLY A 16 -3.00 -40.84 -64.66
N ASN A 17 -1.65 -40.89 -64.61
CA ASN A 17 -0.80 -41.57 -65.59
C ASN A 17 0.73 -41.32 -65.44
N ARG A 18 1.39 -42.43 -65.27
CA ARG A 18 2.64 -42.97 -65.90
C ARG A 18 3.93 -42.15 -65.89
N VAL A 19 4.87 -42.83 -65.28
CA VAL A 19 6.32 -42.90 -65.16
C VAL A 19 7.05 -42.85 -66.54
N PRO A 20 8.37 -42.36 -66.57
CA PRO A 20 9.47 -43.34 -66.57
C PRO A 20 10.60 -43.01 -65.59
N GLY A 21 11.24 -44.07 -65.11
CA GLY A 21 12.28 -44.20 -64.13
C GLY A 21 13.68 -43.95 -64.66
N PRO A 22 14.77 -44.56 -64.04
CA PRO A 22 15.51 -43.98 -62.92
C PRO A 22 16.95 -43.59 -63.30
N LYS A 23 17.53 -42.65 -62.58
CA LYS A 23 19.02 -42.60 -62.48
C LYS A 23 19.43 -42.54 -61.01
N ARG A 24 20.17 -43.55 -60.62
CA ARG A 24 20.81 -43.75 -59.32
C ARG A 24 21.77 -42.61 -59.00
N ASN A 25 21.57 -41.95 -57.86
CA ASN A 25 22.63 -41.37 -57.05
C ASN A 25 22.45 -41.84 -55.61
N PHE A 26 23.16 -42.91 -55.31
CA PHE A 26 23.20 -43.61 -54.03
C PHE A 26 24.46 -43.14 -53.28
N SER A 27 24.45 -41.97 -52.64
CA SER A 27 25.48 -41.66 -51.62
C SER A 27 25.18 -40.48 -50.67
N ALA A 28 24.18 -39.63 -50.96
CA ALA A 28 23.89 -38.44 -50.10
C ALA A 28 22.74 -38.66 -49.08
N ARG A 29 21.92 -39.75 -49.22
CA ARG A 29 20.76 -39.96 -48.34
C ARG A 29 21.06 -40.73 -47.06
N VAL A 30 22.16 -41.43 -46.98
CA VAL A 30 22.50 -42.25 -45.80
C VAL A 30 23.11 -41.37 -44.67
N TYR A 31 23.82 -40.29 -45.01
CA TYR A 31 24.37 -39.38 -44.00
C TYR A 31 23.31 -38.43 -43.38
N ALA A 32 22.32 -38.02 -44.18
CA ALA A 32 21.23 -37.17 -43.67
C ALA A 32 20.27 -37.95 -42.77
N ALA A 33 19.97 -39.22 -43.05
CA ALA A 33 19.12 -40.06 -42.21
C ALA A 33 19.81 -40.47 -40.89
N GLY A 34 21.15 -40.71 -40.91
CA GLY A 34 21.95 -41.03 -39.71
C GLY A 34 22.06 -39.82 -38.76
N LEU A 35 22.19 -38.57 -39.26
CA LEU A 35 22.19 -37.37 -38.44
C LEU A 35 20.82 -37.09 -37.85
N LEU A 36 19.72 -37.32 -38.60
CA LEU A 36 18.33 -37.11 -38.10
C LEU A 36 17.98 -38.14 -37.02
N ILE A 37 18.45 -39.39 -37.13
CA ILE A 37 18.19 -40.46 -36.14
C ILE A 37 18.99 -40.26 -34.85
N CYS A 38 20.14 -39.59 -34.89
CA CYS A 38 20.91 -39.23 -33.70
C CYS A 38 20.42 -37.93 -33.04
N LEU A 39 19.78 -37.02 -33.78
CA LEU A 39 19.24 -35.76 -33.24
C LEU A 39 17.85 -35.95 -32.58
N LEU A 40 17.04 -36.87 -33.04
CA LEU A 40 15.70 -37.14 -32.50
C LEU A 40 15.72 -37.61 -31.02
N PRO A 41 16.58 -38.53 -30.57
CA PRO A 41 16.63 -38.91 -29.16
C PRO A 41 17.27 -37.86 -28.28
N THR A 42 18.15 -36.99 -28.77
CA THR A 42 18.72 -35.88 -28.03
C THR A 42 17.70 -34.77 -27.85
N LEU A 43 16.91 -34.45 -28.88
CA LEU A 43 15.79 -33.49 -28.81
C LEU A 43 14.66 -34.00 -27.88
N ALA A 44 14.26 -35.23 -27.98
CA ALA A 44 13.26 -35.85 -27.10
C ALA A 44 13.72 -35.94 -25.65
N ARG A 45 15.03 -36.14 -25.42
CA ARG A 45 15.65 -36.19 -24.10
C ARG A 45 15.68 -34.78 -23.48
N SER A 46 16.01 -33.73 -24.24
CA SER A 46 16.02 -32.36 -23.81
C SER A 46 14.62 -31.82 -23.51
N GLN A 47 13.60 -32.22 -24.29
CA GLN A 47 12.20 -31.85 -24.03
C GLN A 47 11.66 -32.49 -22.76
N GLY A 48 11.90 -33.80 -22.53
CA GLY A 48 11.45 -34.47 -21.30
C GLY A 48 12.15 -33.96 -20.03
N GLU A 49 13.39 -33.45 -20.15
CA GLU A 49 14.13 -32.84 -19.06
C GLU A 49 13.57 -31.43 -18.75
N ALA A 50 13.26 -30.64 -19.79
CA ALA A 50 12.63 -29.34 -19.65
C ALA A 50 11.25 -29.43 -19.00
N GLU A 51 10.43 -30.41 -19.41
CA GLU A 51 9.11 -30.67 -18.79
C GLU A 51 9.25 -31.05 -17.32
N HIS A 52 10.22 -31.89 -17.00
CA HIS A 52 10.49 -32.29 -15.62
C HIS A 52 10.92 -31.12 -14.75
N LEU A 53 11.85 -30.27 -15.22
CA LEU A 53 12.24 -29.05 -14.51
C LEU A 53 11.08 -28.11 -14.29
N ARG A 54 10.23 -27.90 -15.31
CA ARG A 54 9.01 -27.08 -15.17
C ARG A 54 8.03 -27.66 -14.16
N ALA A 55 7.95 -28.97 -14.03
CA ALA A 55 7.11 -29.61 -13.02
C ALA A 55 7.65 -29.36 -11.61
N LEU A 56 8.95 -29.58 -11.39
CA LEU A 56 9.61 -29.34 -10.10
C LEU A 56 9.42 -27.89 -9.61
N LEU A 57 9.51 -26.91 -10.50
CA LEU A 57 9.35 -25.48 -10.14
C LEU A 57 7.95 -25.12 -9.61
N LYS A 58 6.96 -26.03 -9.77
CA LYS A 58 5.59 -25.85 -9.25
C LYS A 58 5.37 -26.54 -7.90
N ASP A 59 6.35 -27.25 -7.37
CA ASP A 59 6.21 -27.95 -6.10
C ASP A 59 5.89 -26.96 -4.97
N GLU A 60 4.92 -27.32 -4.13
CA GLU A 60 4.55 -26.55 -2.96
C GLU A 60 5.46 -26.96 -1.79
N ILE A 61 6.35 -26.07 -1.38
CA ILE A 61 7.31 -26.31 -0.30
C ILE A 61 6.72 -25.93 1.05
N GLN A 62 5.87 -24.91 1.07
CA GLN A 62 5.22 -24.40 2.27
C GLN A 62 3.75 -24.11 1.98
N ALA A 63 2.86 -24.56 2.87
CA ALA A 63 1.44 -24.25 2.73
C ALA A 63 1.22 -22.72 2.85
N PRO A 64 0.40 -22.11 1.99
CA PRO A 64 0.13 -20.67 1.99
C PRO A 64 -0.31 -20.10 3.34
N ALA A 65 -1.17 -20.84 4.05
CA ALA A 65 -1.64 -20.45 5.38
C ALA A 65 -0.52 -20.33 6.43
N VAL A 66 0.61 -21.01 6.24
CA VAL A 66 1.77 -20.91 7.15
C VAL A 66 2.49 -19.56 6.90
N ALA A 67 2.69 -19.17 5.65
CA ALA A 67 3.29 -17.88 5.32
C ALA A 67 2.43 -16.71 5.83
N GLU A 68 1.13 -16.78 5.62
CA GLU A 68 0.18 -15.80 6.16
C GLU A 68 0.22 -15.74 7.69
N PHE A 69 0.20 -16.90 8.36
CA PHE A 69 0.32 -16.94 9.83
C PHE A 69 1.64 -16.31 10.31
N GLN A 70 2.76 -16.58 9.65
CA GLN A 70 4.05 -16.00 10.00
C GLN A 70 4.05 -14.48 9.91
N ILE A 71 3.51 -13.91 8.83
CA ILE A 71 3.48 -12.46 8.66
C ILE A 71 2.52 -11.80 9.66
N ARG A 72 1.34 -12.39 9.92
CA ARG A 72 0.42 -11.89 10.96
C ARG A 72 1.09 -11.90 12.34
N GLN A 73 1.80 -12.96 12.70
CA GLN A 73 2.54 -13.02 13.97
C GLN A 73 3.67 -11.99 14.02
N HIS A 74 4.33 -11.73 12.90
CA HIS A 74 5.37 -10.71 12.81
C HIS A 74 4.78 -9.31 13.07
N ILE A 75 3.70 -8.94 12.38
CA ILE A 75 2.98 -7.67 12.55
C ILE A 75 2.47 -7.51 14.00
N ILE A 76 1.85 -8.57 14.57
CA ILE A 76 1.37 -8.54 15.96
C ILE A 76 2.51 -8.23 16.95
N ARG A 77 3.71 -8.80 16.73
CA ARG A 77 4.89 -8.53 17.59
C ARG A 77 5.44 -7.12 17.39
N ALA A 78 5.37 -6.59 16.18
CA ALA A 78 5.84 -5.24 15.84
C ALA A 78 4.87 -4.14 16.28
N THR A 79 3.57 -4.45 16.44
CA THR A 79 2.54 -3.49 16.87
C THR A 79 2.83 -2.98 18.29
N ALA A 80 2.72 -1.67 18.48
CA ALA A 80 2.91 -1.05 19.79
C ALA A 80 1.92 -1.61 20.84
N PRO A 81 2.35 -1.79 22.08
CA PRO A 81 1.44 -2.14 23.18
C PRO A 81 0.43 -1.02 23.42
N LEU A 82 -0.65 -1.31 24.12
CA LEU A 82 -1.60 -0.27 24.55
C LEU A 82 -0.87 0.83 25.34
N PRO A 83 -1.30 2.10 25.20
CA PRO A 83 -0.68 3.19 25.95
C PRO A 83 -0.86 3.00 27.46
N THR A 84 0.19 3.29 28.21
CA THR A 84 0.15 3.18 29.68
C THR A 84 -0.30 4.50 30.27
N VAL A 85 -1.26 4.44 31.19
CA VAL A 85 -1.77 5.62 31.92
C VAL A 85 -0.69 6.11 32.88
N PRO A 86 -0.22 7.35 32.76
CA PRO A 86 0.79 7.89 33.66
C PRO A 86 0.20 8.25 35.04
N ALA A 87 1.07 8.62 35.99
CA ALA A 87 0.64 8.95 37.34
C ALA A 87 -0.10 10.29 37.44
N THR A 88 0.19 11.23 36.55
CA THR A 88 -0.36 12.59 36.59
C THR A 88 -0.85 13.09 35.22
N PRO A 89 -1.83 14.03 35.19
CA PRO A 89 -2.27 14.69 33.97
C PRO A 89 -1.12 15.41 33.23
N ALA A 90 -0.21 16.03 33.97
CA ALA A 90 0.92 16.77 33.39
C ALA A 90 1.88 15.85 32.62
N GLU A 91 2.16 14.66 33.14
CA GLU A 91 2.97 13.66 32.45
C GLU A 91 2.32 13.20 31.14
N TRP A 92 0.98 12.98 31.14
CA TRP A 92 0.28 12.63 29.93
C TRP A 92 0.27 13.78 28.93
N THR A 93 -0.06 15.00 29.34
CA THR A 93 -0.04 16.18 28.45
C THR A 93 1.31 16.32 27.75
N ALA A 94 2.43 16.24 28.50
CA ALA A 94 3.76 16.33 27.92
C ALA A 94 4.07 15.17 26.94
N SER A 95 3.58 13.97 27.22
CA SER A 95 3.74 12.81 26.33
C SER A 95 2.89 12.93 25.07
N ALA A 96 1.64 13.37 25.21
CA ALA A 96 0.71 13.63 24.13
C ALA A 96 1.27 14.70 23.16
N ASP A 97 1.84 15.79 23.69
CA ASP A 97 2.44 16.86 22.89
C ASP A 97 3.67 16.38 22.10
N ARG A 98 4.48 15.50 22.68
CA ARG A 98 5.61 14.89 21.96
C ARG A 98 5.13 13.98 20.84
N LEU A 99 4.12 13.14 21.12
CA LEU A 99 3.56 12.23 20.12
C LEU A 99 2.90 13.00 18.98
N ARG A 100 2.12 14.06 19.26
CA ARG A 100 1.51 14.91 18.21
C ARG A 100 2.56 15.54 17.32
N ARG A 101 3.62 16.14 17.91
CA ARG A 101 4.70 16.74 17.13
C ARG A 101 5.40 15.72 16.28
N HIS A 102 5.75 14.56 16.85
CA HIS A 102 6.38 13.48 16.10
C HIS A 102 5.51 13.04 14.90
N LEU A 103 4.24 12.76 15.16
CA LEU A 103 3.34 12.32 14.09
C LEU A 103 3.14 13.39 13.01
N LEU A 104 3.06 14.68 13.39
CA LEU A 104 2.88 15.75 12.41
C LEU A 104 4.18 16.06 11.65
N ASP A 105 5.28 16.30 12.37
CA ASP A 105 6.50 16.86 11.79
C ASP A 105 7.35 15.79 11.12
N ASP A 106 7.47 14.60 11.74
CA ASP A 106 8.37 13.55 11.27
C ASP A 106 7.67 12.52 10.36
N VAL A 107 6.33 12.40 10.45
CA VAL A 107 5.57 11.40 9.69
C VAL A 107 4.64 12.08 8.66
N VAL A 108 3.57 12.73 9.10
CA VAL A 108 2.54 13.29 8.21
C VAL A 108 3.14 14.26 7.19
N PHE A 109 3.98 15.16 7.66
CA PHE A 109 4.63 16.17 6.80
C PHE A 109 6.05 15.81 6.37
N HIS A 110 6.47 14.55 6.53
CA HIS A 110 7.74 14.10 6.00
C HIS A 110 7.86 14.43 4.51
N GLY A 111 8.91 15.18 4.15
CA GLY A 111 9.21 15.53 2.76
C GLY A 111 8.30 16.56 2.09
N TRP A 112 7.26 17.02 2.76
CA TRP A 112 6.39 18.07 2.22
C TRP A 112 7.04 19.43 2.23
N PRO A 113 6.90 20.24 1.16
CA PRO A 113 7.41 21.61 1.15
C PRO A 113 6.77 22.44 2.26
N LYS A 114 7.58 22.97 3.17
CA LYS A 114 7.10 23.73 4.33
C LYS A 114 6.20 24.90 3.92
N GLN A 115 6.50 25.59 2.82
CA GLN A 115 5.68 26.65 2.29
C GLN A 115 4.27 26.22 1.85
N TRP A 116 4.07 24.93 1.54
CA TRP A 116 2.75 24.40 1.24
C TRP A 116 1.99 24.05 2.51
N VAL A 117 2.68 23.45 3.48
CA VAL A 117 2.12 23.10 4.79
C VAL A 117 1.64 24.33 5.55
N ASP A 118 2.46 25.39 5.58
CA ASP A 118 2.20 26.62 6.32
C ASP A 118 1.39 27.66 5.52
N ALA A 119 1.03 27.37 4.27
CA ALA A 119 0.24 28.29 3.44
C ALA A 119 -1.11 28.59 4.08
N PRO A 120 -1.55 29.85 4.08
CA PRO A 120 -2.89 30.18 4.52
C PRO A 120 -3.93 29.51 3.62
N PRO A 121 -5.08 29.11 4.17
CA PRO A 121 -6.14 28.49 3.38
C PRO A 121 -6.67 29.47 2.33
N LYS A 122 -6.90 28.98 1.12
CA LYS A 122 -7.47 29.74 0.01
C LYS A 122 -8.81 29.12 -0.36
N PHE A 123 -9.88 29.83 -0.04
CA PHE A 123 -11.25 29.43 -0.35
C PHE A 123 -11.87 30.41 -1.33
N GLU A 124 -12.59 29.88 -2.29
CA GLU A 124 -13.34 30.62 -3.31
C GLU A 124 -14.81 30.21 -3.25
N GLU A 125 -15.70 31.18 -3.12
CA GLU A 125 -17.13 30.93 -3.21
C GLU A 125 -17.53 30.69 -4.67
N ARG A 126 -18.26 29.63 -4.90
CA ARG A 126 -18.75 29.21 -6.24
C ARG A 126 -20.26 29.41 -6.43
N GLY A 127 -20.94 29.87 -5.41
CA GLY A 127 -22.37 30.16 -5.40
C GLY A 127 -23.02 29.85 -4.07
N VAL A 128 -24.23 30.38 -3.91
CA VAL A 128 -25.04 30.19 -2.71
C VAL A 128 -26.42 29.70 -3.12
N ILE A 129 -26.94 28.71 -2.40
CA ILE A 129 -28.32 28.23 -2.51
C ILE A 129 -29.08 28.78 -1.30
N GLU A 130 -29.95 29.73 -1.54
CA GLU A 130 -30.89 30.22 -0.52
C GLU A 130 -32.05 29.23 -0.42
N THR A 131 -32.18 28.57 0.74
CA THR A 131 -33.18 27.51 0.89
C THR A 131 -34.57 28.03 1.31
N GLY A 132 -34.63 29.19 1.98
CA GLY A 132 -35.84 29.70 2.62
C GLY A 132 -36.36 28.80 3.75
N ARG A 133 -35.47 27.97 4.33
CA ARG A 133 -35.75 26.99 5.39
C ARG A 133 -34.95 27.23 6.65
N GLY A 134 -34.48 28.48 6.85
CA GLY A 134 -33.70 28.90 8.01
C GLY A 134 -32.18 28.59 7.89
N TYR A 135 -31.76 28.14 6.73
CA TYR A 135 -30.35 27.96 6.40
C TYR A 135 -30.07 28.19 4.91
N ARG A 136 -28.82 28.35 4.55
CA ARG A 136 -28.34 28.41 3.15
C ARG A 136 -27.13 27.48 2.96
N ILE A 137 -26.85 27.13 1.71
CA ILE A 137 -25.73 26.30 1.32
C ILE A 137 -24.76 27.11 0.48
N ARG A 138 -23.55 27.34 0.97
CA ARG A 138 -22.49 28.04 0.26
C ARG A 138 -21.58 27.01 -0.37
N LYS A 139 -21.42 27.03 -1.68
CA LYS A 139 -20.51 26.16 -2.42
C LYS A 139 -19.10 26.75 -2.39
N LEU A 140 -18.14 25.98 -1.97
CA LEU A 140 -16.75 26.40 -1.79
C LEU A 140 -15.80 25.53 -2.60
N ARG A 141 -14.83 26.16 -3.24
CA ARG A 141 -13.65 25.50 -3.80
C ARG A 141 -12.44 25.97 -3.01
N TYR A 142 -11.50 25.07 -2.72
CA TYR A 142 -10.31 25.43 -1.99
C TYR A 142 -9.07 24.71 -2.49
N GLU A 143 -7.90 25.34 -2.29
CA GLU A 143 -6.60 24.80 -2.68
C GLU A 143 -6.01 24.00 -1.52
N ILE A 144 -5.78 22.69 -1.72
CA ILE A 144 -5.09 21.83 -0.75
C ILE A 144 -3.61 22.18 -0.73
N VAL A 145 -2.99 22.11 -1.91
CA VAL A 145 -1.63 22.54 -2.25
C VAL A 145 -1.66 23.20 -3.63
N PRO A 146 -0.63 23.97 -4.05
CA PRO A 146 -0.67 24.70 -5.30
C PRO A 146 -1.12 23.89 -6.51
N GLY A 147 -2.24 24.27 -7.11
CA GLY A 147 -2.84 23.64 -8.28
C GLY A 147 -3.67 22.38 -8.00
N PHE A 148 -3.80 21.95 -6.75
CA PHE A 148 -4.64 20.83 -6.35
C PHE A 148 -5.83 21.35 -5.52
N TYR A 149 -6.99 21.35 -6.13
CA TYR A 149 -8.21 21.88 -5.53
C TYR A 149 -9.15 20.75 -5.08
N SER A 150 -9.87 21.00 -3.98
CA SER A 150 -11.01 20.24 -3.52
C SER A 150 -12.23 21.15 -3.40
N SER A 151 -13.36 20.57 -3.04
CA SER A 151 -14.63 21.27 -2.87
C SER A 151 -15.25 21.00 -1.51
N ALA A 152 -16.12 21.91 -1.09
CA ALA A 152 -16.87 21.82 0.17
C ALA A 152 -18.21 22.51 0.07
N LEU A 153 -19.15 22.06 0.89
CA LEU A 153 -20.45 22.69 1.08
C LEU A 153 -20.56 23.20 2.51
N LEU A 154 -20.73 24.51 2.67
CA LEU A 154 -21.01 25.11 3.97
C LEU A 154 -22.51 25.27 4.13
N TYR A 155 -23.09 24.51 5.03
CA TYR A 155 -24.46 24.69 5.50
C TYR A 155 -24.43 25.67 6.66
N GLU A 156 -24.98 26.86 6.48
CA GLU A 156 -24.92 27.91 7.48
C GLU A 156 -26.32 28.38 7.87
N PRO A 157 -26.61 28.62 9.17
CA PRO A 157 -27.86 29.24 9.60
C PRO A 157 -28.09 30.56 8.87
N GLU A 158 -29.32 30.80 8.47
CA GLU A 158 -29.69 32.06 7.77
C GLU A 158 -29.48 33.30 8.67
N HIS A 159 -29.71 33.12 9.97
CA HIS A 159 -29.51 34.16 10.99
C HIS A 159 -28.50 33.68 12.02
N MET A 160 -27.47 34.49 12.25
CA MET A 160 -26.42 34.21 13.26
C MET A 160 -26.21 35.45 14.11
N ASP A 161 -26.64 35.39 15.36
CA ASP A 161 -26.41 36.44 16.35
C ASP A 161 -25.06 36.19 17.05
N GLY A 162 -23.99 36.81 16.54
CA GLY A 162 -22.63 36.64 17.06
C GLY A 162 -21.90 35.41 16.52
N THR A 163 -21.29 34.65 17.42
CA THR A 163 -20.57 33.42 17.05
C THR A 163 -21.36 32.16 17.41
N VAL A 164 -21.36 31.20 16.52
CA VAL A 164 -22.08 29.92 16.63
C VAL A 164 -21.08 28.74 16.61
N PRO A 165 -21.44 27.57 17.12
CA PRO A 165 -20.65 26.38 16.98
C PRO A 165 -20.46 25.95 15.51
N ALA A 166 -19.42 25.18 15.23
CA ALA A 166 -19.21 24.65 13.90
C ALA A 166 -18.82 23.16 13.95
N ILE A 167 -19.22 22.41 12.93
CA ILE A 167 -18.87 21.00 12.77
C ILE A 167 -18.26 20.79 11.39
N LEU A 168 -17.05 20.20 11.38
CA LEU A 168 -16.42 19.68 10.18
C LEU A 168 -16.97 18.26 9.93
N ASN A 169 -17.62 18.07 8.79
CA ASN A 169 -18.20 16.81 8.37
C ASN A 169 -17.31 16.20 7.30
N LEU A 170 -16.77 15.00 7.56
CA LEU A 170 -15.79 14.33 6.72
C LEU A 170 -16.43 13.17 5.97
N ALA A 171 -16.11 13.07 4.69
CA ALA A 171 -16.62 12.04 3.80
C ALA A 171 -15.84 10.72 3.98
N GLY A 172 -16.52 9.59 3.75
CA GLY A 172 -15.91 8.28 3.69
C GLY A 172 -15.85 7.72 2.25
N HIS A 173 -15.65 6.42 2.09
CA HIS A 173 -15.61 5.72 0.81
C HIS A 173 -17.04 5.53 0.23
N ASP A 174 -17.69 6.61 -0.11
CA ASP A 174 -19.13 6.61 -0.40
C ASP A 174 -19.48 6.53 -1.90
N GLY A 175 -18.50 6.52 -2.80
CA GLY A 175 -18.71 6.43 -4.25
C GLY A 175 -19.02 7.77 -4.94
N PRO A 176 -19.71 7.76 -6.11
CA PRO A 176 -19.68 8.89 -7.04
C PRO A 176 -20.43 10.13 -6.60
N LEU A 177 -21.29 10.07 -5.59
CA LEU A 177 -22.04 11.22 -5.11
C LEU A 177 -21.29 12.02 -4.05
N GLY A 178 -20.16 11.51 -3.52
CA GLY A 178 -19.29 12.22 -2.58
C GLY A 178 -20.06 12.87 -1.42
N TYR A 179 -19.89 14.17 -1.21
CA TYR A 179 -20.57 14.93 -0.17
C TYR A 179 -22.10 15.04 -0.35
N SER A 180 -22.65 14.68 -1.52
CA SER A 180 -24.07 14.80 -1.82
C SER A 180 -24.93 13.65 -1.32
N TYR A 181 -24.33 12.60 -0.74
CA TYR A 181 -25.10 11.50 -0.18
C TYR A 181 -26.12 11.97 0.85
N GLU A 182 -27.29 11.35 0.83
CA GLU A 182 -28.46 11.71 1.62
C GLU A 182 -28.15 11.85 3.11
N PHE A 183 -27.48 10.88 3.70
CA PHE A 183 -27.17 10.89 5.13
C PHE A 183 -26.23 12.03 5.53
N LYS A 184 -25.33 12.46 4.63
CA LYS A 184 -24.44 13.61 4.85
C LYS A 184 -25.21 14.93 4.79
N GLN A 185 -26.07 15.09 3.78
CA GLN A 185 -26.92 16.26 3.68
C GLN A 185 -27.86 16.38 4.88
N LYS A 186 -28.55 15.30 5.25
CA LYS A 186 -29.46 15.27 6.42
C LYS A 186 -28.75 15.79 7.68
N ARG A 187 -27.56 15.28 7.95
CA ARG A 187 -26.76 15.70 9.11
C ARG A 187 -26.43 17.18 9.06
N CYS A 188 -25.93 17.68 7.93
CA CYS A 188 -25.55 19.08 7.76
C CYS A 188 -26.75 20.01 7.81
N ILE A 189 -27.88 19.63 7.20
CA ILE A 189 -29.15 20.41 7.26
C ILE A 189 -29.65 20.51 8.71
N SER A 190 -29.67 19.36 9.42
CA SER A 190 -30.12 19.35 10.83
C SER A 190 -29.25 20.23 11.71
N PHE A 191 -27.93 20.20 11.55
CA PHE A 191 -27.05 21.12 12.27
C PHE A 191 -27.33 22.59 11.95
N ALA A 192 -27.43 22.94 10.67
CA ALA A 192 -27.63 24.32 10.26
C ALA A 192 -28.98 24.90 10.72
N GLN A 193 -30.06 24.13 10.67
CA GLN A 193 -31.38 24.53 11.18
C GLN A 193 -31.39 24.74 12.71
N HIS A 194 -30.43 24.16 13.43
CA HIS A 194 -30.31 24.31 14.88
C HIS A 194 -29.12 25.19 15.32
N GLY A 195 -28.70 26.11 14.42
CA GLY A 195 -27.73 27.15 14.76
C GLY A 195 -26.28 26.71 14.79
N ILE A 196 -25.92 25.63 14.09
CA ILE A 196 -24.54 25.10 13.99
C ILE A 196 -24.09 25.22 12.54
N LEU A 197 -22.95 25.84 12.28
CA LEU A 197 -22.28 25.77 10.97
C LEU A 197 -21.83 24.37 10.67
N ALA A 198 -22.15 23.79 9.50
CA ALA A 198 -21.72 22.47 9.10
C ALA A 198 -20.97 22.55 7.78
N LEU A 199 -19.64 22.36 7.84
CA LEU A 199 -18.77 22.28 6.66
C LEU A 199 -18.62 20.82 6.23
N ASN A 200 -19.08 20.49 5.03
CA ASN A 200 -19.05 19.14 4.47
C ASN A 200 -18.01 19.10 3.34
N LEU A 201 -16.90 18.41 3.58
CA LEU A 201 -15.79 18.30 2.62
C LEU A 201 -16.05 17.19 1.61
N GLU A 202 -15.55 17.38 0.40
CA GLU A 202 -15.34 16.27 -0.55
C GLU A 202 -14.11 15.48 -0.15
N TRP A 203 -13.88 14.31 -0.78
CA TRP A 203 -12.72 13.50 -0.51
C TRP A 203 -12.10 12.92 -1.79
N PHE A 204 -10.79 12.65 -1.77
CA PHE A 204 -10.08 12.07 -2.91
C PHE A 204 -10.77 10.81 -3.41
N GLY A 205 -10.82 10.64 -4.73
CA GLY A 205 -11.41 9.47 -5.38
C GLY A 205 -12.95 9.47 -5.43
N PHE A 206 -13.63 10.42 -4.78
CA PHE A 206 -15.10 10.48 -4.68
C PHE A 206 -15.66 11.78 -5.20
N GLY A 207 -16.98 11.80 -5.48
CA GLY A 207 -17.69 12.99 -5.93
C GLY A 207 -16.95 13.75 -7.03
N GLU A 208 -16.74 15.06 -6.83
CA GLU A 208 -16.01 15.92 -7.78
C GLU A 208 -14.51 15.56 -7.92
N LEU A 209 -13.95 14.82 -6.97
CA LEU A 209 -12.57 14.33 -7.02
C LEU A 209 -12.46 12.90 -7.58
N SER A 210 -13.56 12.31 -8.07
CA SER A 210 -13.58 11.00 -8.73
C SER A 210 -12.96 11.10 -10.13
N ARG A 211 -11.62 11.21 -10.20
CA ARG A 211 -10.84 11.31 -11.43
C ARG A 211 -9.74 10.27 -11.44
N GLU A 212 -9.36 9.81 -12.64
CA GLU A 212 -8.17 8.97 -12.81
C GLU A 212 -6.95 9.64 -12.17
N GLY A 213 -6.23 8.89 -11.32
CA GLY A 213 -5.08 9.39 -10.56
C GLY A 213 -5.40 9.96 -9.17
N ASN A 214 -6.66 9.92 -8.73
CA ASN A 214 -7.09 10.33 -7.37
C ASN A 214 -7.51 9.16 -6.47
N ASP A 215 -7.38 7.93 -6.94
CA ASP A 215 -7.55 6.78 -6.07
C ASP A 215 -6.57 6.85 -4.88
N HIS A 216 -6.97 6.43 -3.70
CA HIS A 216 -6.18 6.53 -2.47
C HIS A 216 -4.81 5.85 -2.57
N TRP A 217 -4.72 4.77 -3.34
CA TRP A 217 -3.47 4.03 -3.58
C TRP A 217 -2.38 4.88 -4.26
N PHE A 218 -2.75 5.99 -4.90
CA PHE A 218 -1.77 6.96 -5.42
C PHE A 218 -1.05 7.75 -4.32
N GLY A 219 -1.49 7.67 -3.06
CA GLY A 219 -0.72 8.12 -1.91
C GLY A 219 0.66 7.48 -1.83
N ALA A 220 0.78 6.20 -2.19
CA ALA A 220 2.06 5.50 -2.25
C ALA A 220 3.03 6.08 -3.29
N HIS A 221 2.53 6.68 -4.37
CA HIS A 221 3.38 7.37 -5.36
C HIS A 221 4.01 8.64 -4.78
N LEU A 222 3.34 9.28 -3.82
CA LEU A 222 3.93 10.39 -3.05
C LEU A 222 5.06 9.89 -2.14
N ASP A 223 4.88 8.74 -1.47
CA ASP A 223 5.93 8.10 -0.66
C ASP A 223 7.18 7.84 -1.50
N LEU A 224 7.01 7.26 -2.68
CA LEU A 224 8.11 6.94 -3.60
C LEU A 224 8.95 8.18 -3.94
N VAL A 225 8.33 9.34 -4.12
CA VAL A 225 9.01 10.62 -4.41
C VAL A 225 9.42 11.38 -3.14
N GLY A 226 9.21 10.80 -1.97
CA GLY A 226 9.69 11.28 -0.69
C GLY A 226 8.82 12.31 0.00
N ALA A 227 7.53 12.37 -0.33
CA ALA A 227 6.52 13.09 0.42
C ALA A 227 5.49 12.09 0.96
N ASN A 228 5.40 11.93 2.29
CA ASN A 228 4.49 10.94 2.87
C ASN A 228 3.06 11.15 2.37
N GLY A 229 2.45 10.10 1.79
CA GLY A 229 1.11 10.15 1.20
C GLY A 229 0.03 10.61 2.18
N LEU A 230 0.18 10.27 3.46
CA LEU A 230 -0.72 10.70 4.52
C LEU A 230 -0.84 12.23 4.63
N GLY A 231 0.22 12.97 4.26
CA GLY A 231 0.22 14.43 4.27
C GLY A 231 -0.80 15.06 3.33
N ALA A 232 -1.11 14.44 2.19
CA ALA A 232 -2.15 14.92 1.27
C ALA A 232 -3.53 14.88 1.95
N PHE A 233 -3.89 13.73 2.53
CA PHE A 233 -5.15 13.54 3.27
C PHE A 233 -5.26 14.49 4.46
N TYR A 234 -4.16 14.63 5.21
CA TYR A 234 -4.16 15.53 6.38
C TYR A 234 -4.33 17.01 5.97
N LEU A 235 -3.66 17.45 4.90
CA LEU A 235 -3.79 18.82 4.42
C LEU A 235 -5.22 19.14 3.95
N GLU A 236 -5.89 18.20 3.29
CA GLU A 236 -7.29 18.38 2.89
C GLU A 236 -8.19 18.65 4.10
N MET A 237 -8.15 17.76 5.10
CA MET A 237 -8.89 17.94 6.35
C MET A 237 -8.54 19.26 7.07
N ARG A 238 -7.24 19.56 7.15
CA ARG A 238 -6.72 20.74 7.82
C ARG A 238 -7.23 22.03 7.17
N ARG A 239 -7.29 22.09 5.83
CA ARG A 239 -7.85 23.26 5.14
C ARG A 239 -9.29 23.53 5.54
N GLY A 240 -10.12 22.50 5.64
CA GLY A 240 -11.49 22.63 6.16
C GLY A 240 -11.53 23.17 7.59
N LEU A 241 -10.68 22.63 8.48
CA LEU A 241 -10.58 23.13 9.86
C LEU A 241 -10.05 24.58 9.92
N ASP A 242 -9.08 24.93 9.08
CA ASP A 242 -8.55 26.30 8.95
C ASP A 242 -9.67 27.27 8.53
N TYR A 243 -10.52 26.88 7.59
CA TYR A 243 -11.67 27.68 7.16
C TYR A 243 -12.61 27.98 8.33
N LEU A 244 -13.03 26.94 9.06
CA LEU A 244 -13.92 27.11 10.22
C LEU A 244 -13.25 27.96 11.31
N TYR A 245 -11.97 27.73 11.59
CA TYR A 245 -11.24 28.47 12.63
C TYR A 245 -11.08 29.95 12.29
N LEU A 246 -11.02 30.32 11.02
CA LEU A 246 -10.89 31.71 10.54
C LEU A 246 -12.23 32.35 10.24
N HIS A 247 -13.32 31.58 10.18
CA HIS A 247 -14.65 32.10 9.85
C HIS A 247 -15.15 33.09 10.95
N PRO A 248 -15.65 34.28 10.58
CA PRO A 248 -15.97 35.35 11.54
C PRO A 248 -17.08 34.98 12.53
N HIS A 249 -18.00 34.10 12.14
CA HIS A 249 -19.10 33.64 12.97
C HIS A 249 -18.87 32.32 13.68
N VAL A 250 -17.67 31.75 13.63
CA VAL A 250 -17.38 30.47 14.34
C VAL A 250 -16.84 30.74 15.73
N ASP A 251 -17.47 30.13 16.73
CA ASP A 251 -16.93 30.06 18.08
C ASP A 251 -15.80 29.03 18.12
N LYS A 252 -14.57 29.51 18.26
CA LYS A 252 -13.34 28.68 18.28
C LYS A 252 -13.27 27.69 19.45
N GLN A 253 -14.10 27.84 20.49
CA GLN A 253 -14.21 26.91 21.61
C GLN A 253 -15.28 25.84 21.39
N ARG A 254 -16.04 25.92 20.27
CA ARG A 254 -17.10 24.98 19.94
C ARG A 254 -16.99 24.49 18.49
N ILE A 255 -15.81 23.93 18.16
CA ILE A 255 -15.56 23.28 16.86
C ILE A 255 -15.57 21.76 17.05
N GLY A 256 -16.47 21.08 16.35
CA GLY A 256 -16.60 19.63 16.33
C GLY A 256 -16.14 19.02 15.03
N VAL A 257 -15.87 17.70 15.04
CA VAL A 257 -15.56 16.91 13.84
C VAL A 257 -16.28 15.57 13.91
N THR A 258 -16.86 15.15 12.78
CA THR A 258 -17.53 13.83 12.65
C THR A 258 -17.47 13.31 11.22
N GLY A 259 -17.59 11.99 11.06
CA GLY A 259 -17.64 11.31 9.77
C GLY A 259 -17.75 9.79 9.95
N LEU A 260 -18.23 9.10 8.91
CA LEU A 260 -18.41 7.65 8.86
C LEU A 260 -17.26 7.00 8.08
N SER A 261 -16.83 5.79 8.49
CA SER A 261 -15.92 4.96 7.71
C SER A 261 -14.58 5.70 7.48
N GLY A 262 -14.13 5.89 6.26
CA GLY A 262 -13.01 6.77 5.94
C GLY A 262 -13.15 8.15 6.57
N GLY A 263 -14.39 8.71 6.67
CA GLY A 263 -14.66 9.93 7.41
C GLY A 263 -14.47 9.81 8.92
N GLY A 264 -14.73 8.65 9.48
CA GLY A 264 -14.43 8.32 10.89
C GLY A 264 -12.91 8.22 11.14
N TRP A 265 -12.17 7.64 10.19
CA TRP A 265 -10.71 7.66 10.21
C TRP A 265 -10.16 9.10 10.12
N GLN A 266 -10.63 9.88 9.18
CA GLN A 266 -10.27 11.30 9.09
C GLN A 266 -10.57 12.03 10.41
N THR A 267 -11.74 11.75 11.01
CA THR A 267 -12.17 12.35 12.27
C THR A 267 -11.19 12.07 13.41
N ILE A 268 -10.76 10.81 13.60
CA ILE A 268 -9.80 10.50 14.68
C ILE A 268 -8.43 11.12 14.39
N VAL A 269 -7.95 11.09 13.15
CA VAL A 269 -6.64 11.63 12.79
C VAL A 269 -6.58 13.14 13.02
N ILE A 270 -7.50 13.92 12.44
CA ILE A 270 -7.48 15.38 12.62
C ILE A 270 -7.75 15.78 14.07
N SER A 271 -8.66 15.10 14.77
CA SER A 271 -9.02 15.46 16.15
C SER A 271 -7.90 15.11 17.15
N SER A 272 -7.16 14.05 16.93
CA SER A 272 -6.04 13.67 17.81
C SER A 272 -4.83 14.59 17.61
N LEU A 273 -4.57 15.02 16.37
CA LEU A 273 -3.39 15.78 16.01
C LEU A 273 -3.59 17.31 16.05
N ASP A 274 -4.82 17.81 15.97
CA ASP A 274 -5.13 19.25 15.99
C ASP A 274 -6.04 19.62 17.18
N GLU A 275 -5.49 20.37 18.13
CA GLU A 275 -6.19 20.74 19.37
C GLU A 275 -7.26 21.84 19.20
N ARG A 276 -7.37 22.41 17.99
CA ARG A 276 -8.47 23.31 17.65
C ARG A 276 -9.82 22.58 17.63
N VAL A 277 -9.83 21.26 17.40
CA VAL A 277 -11.01 20.41 17.56
C VAL A 277 -11.34 20.28 19.05
N LYS A 278 -12.57 20.64 19.43
CA LYS A 278 -13.02 20.67 20.83
C LYS A 278 -13.95 19.52 21.22
N ALA A 279 -14.64 18.93 20.24
CA ALA A 279 -15.45 17.74 20.44
C ALA A 279 -15.37 16.84 19.18
N THR A 280 -15.45 15.53 19.32
CA THR A 280 -15.29 14.63 18.20
C THR A 280 -16.17 13.38 18.29
N ASN A 281 -16.71 12.94 17.14
CA ASN A 281 -17.44 11.69 17.01
C ASN A 281 -16.99 10.92 15.75
N PRO A 282 -15.92 10.13 15.80
CA PRO A 282 -15.61 9.21 14.73
C PRO A 282 -16.60 8.05 14.71
N VAL A 283 -17.19 7.78 13.54
CA VAL A 283 -18.20 6.71 13.37
C VAL A 283 -17.60 5.59 12.54
N ALA A 284 -17.44 4.41 13.13
CA ALA A 284 -17.00 3.15 12.49
C ALA A 284 -15.85 3.35 11.48
N GLY A 285 -14.75 4.02 11.88
CA GLY A 285 -13.69 4.43 10.95
C GLY A 285 -12.30 3.84 11.23
N PHE A 286 -12.10 3.15 12.34
CA PHE A 286 -10.81 2.57 12.69
C PHE A 286 -10.90 1.53 13.80
N SER A 287 -9.87 0.70 13.91
CA SER A 287 -9.63 -0.16 15.08
C SER A 287 -8.14 -0.17 15.41
N SER A 288 -7.72 -0.87 16.48
CA SER A 288 -6.29 -1.10 16.66
C SER A 288 -5.75 -1.99 15.54
N LEU A 289 -4.54 -1.75 15.08
CA LEU A 289 -3.89 -2.59 14.06
C LEU A 289 -3.85 -4.07 14.52
N ARG A 290 -3.56 -4.27 15.80
CA ARG A 290 -3.55 -5.62 16.37
C ARG A 290 -4.90 -6.33 16.22
N SER A 291 -6.02 -5.65 16.48
CA SER A 291 -7.35 -6.25 16.31
C SER A 291 -7.61 -6.65 14.88
N ARG A 292 -7.23 -5.81 13.90
CA ARG A 292 -7.37 -6.11 12.47
C ARG A 292 -6.60 -7.36 12.07
N VAL A 293 -5.37 -7.52 12.55
CA VAL A 293 -4.50 -8.65 12.17
C VAL A 293 -4.89 -9.94 12.89
N GLU A 294 -5.45 -9.86 14.11
CA GLU A 294 -5.94 -11.02 14.85
C GLU A 294 -7.22 -11.61 14.24
N VAL A 295 -8.07 -10.79 13.64
CA VAL A 295 -9.26 -11.19 12.88
C VAL A 295 -8.87 -11.58 11.46
N LYS A 296 -9.43 -12.70 10.95
CA LYS A 296 -9.17 -13.13 9.57
C LYS A 296 -10.21 -12.56 8.58
N ASP A 297 -10.56 -11.31 8.77
CA ASP A 297 -11.46 -10.62 7.86
C ASP A 297 -10.68 -9.49 7.15
N PHE A 298 -10.56 -9.61 5.83
CA PHE A 298 -9.76 -8.66 5.06
C PHE A 298 -10.43 -7.29 4.93
N GLY A 299 -11.76 -7.22 5.01
CA GLY A 299 -12.47 -5.95 5.11
C GLY A 299 -12.01 -5.11 6.30
N ASP A 300 -11.62 -5.78 7.39
CA ASP A 300 -11.12 -5.13 8.60
C ASP A 300 -9.64 -4.69 8.51
N MET A 301 -8.91 -5.02 7.42
CA MET A 301 -7.48 -4.68 7.31
C MET A 301 -7.25 -3.21 6.98
N GLY A 302 -8.26 -2.53 6.45
CA GLY A 302 -8.24 -1.08 6.21
C GLY A 302 -7.71 -0.70 4.82
N ASP A 303 -7.65 0.60 4.60
CA ASP A 303 -7.20 1.21 3.36
C ASP A 303 -5.82 1.83 3.57
N ILE A 304 -5.13 2.16 2.47
CA ILE A 304 -3.75 2.67 2.50
C ILE A 304 -3.58 3.92 3.36
N GLU A 305 -4.57 4.82 3.40
CA GLU A 305 -4.52 6.01 4.25
C GLU A 305 -4.61 5.64 5.74
N GLN A 306 -5.30 4.54 6.08
CA GLN A 306 -5.38 4.04 7.46
C GLN A 306 -4.08 3.35 7.91
N SER A 307 -3.26 2.94 6.95
CA SER A 307 -1.97 2.30 7.13
C SER A 307 -0.82 3.17 6.58
N GLY A 308 -0.95 4.51 6.69
CA GLY A 308 0.06 5.43 6.17
C GLY A 308 1.47 5.12 6.67
N THR A 309 2.44 5.26 5.79
CA THR A 309 3.85 4.91 6.05
C THR A 309 4.39 5.57 7.32
N ASP A 310 5.00 4.77 8.20
CA ASP A 310 5.54 5.14 9.53
C ASP A 310 4.51 5.62 10.56
N PHE A 311 3.21 5.69 10.23
CA PHE A 311 2.19 6.30 11.09
C PHE A 311 1.95 5.54 12.38
N LEU A 312 2.11 4.22 12.37
CA LEU A 312 1.91 3.36 13.52
C LEU A 312 3.24 2.89 14.13
N ARG A 313 4.36 3.48 13.73
CA ARG A 313 5.68 3.16 14.30
C ARG A 313 5.78 3.63 15.74
N GLY A 314 5.73 2.66 16.67
CA GLY A 314 5.76 2.96 18.11
C GLY A 314 4.46 3.51 18.68
N SER A 315 3.40 3.56 17.89
CA SER A 315 2.04 3.94 18.27
C SER A 315 1.01 3.01 17.60
N ASP A 316 -0.25 3.17 17.94
CA ASP A 316 -1.41 2.52 17.30
C ASP A 316 -2.64 3.41 17.54
N TYR A 317 -3.75 3.16 16.91
CA TYR A 317 -4.99 3.93 17.06
C TYR A 317 -5.44 4.16 18.51
N PRO A 318 -5.30 3.21 19.46
CA PRO A 318 -5.53 3.51 20.87
C PRO A 318 -4.72 4.70 21.40
N HIS A 319 -3.50 4.92 20.89
CA HIS A 319 -2.70 6.10 21.25
C HIS A 319 -3.35 7.39 20.73
N LEU A 320 -3.86 7.39 19.47
CA LEU A 320 -4.56 8.53 18.90
C LEU A 320 -5.81 8.88 19.70
N VAL A 321 -6.58 7.87 20.12
CA VAL A 321 -7.76 8.09 20.97
C VAL A 321 -7.35 8.66 22.33
N ALA A 322 -6.27 8.19 22.95
CA ALA A 322 -5.78 8.73 24.20
C ALA A 322 -5.34 10.21 24.08
N LEU A 323 -4.86 10.65 22.89
CA LEU A 323 -4.55 12.06 22.62
C LEU A 323 -5.79 12.98 22.68
N LEU A 324 -7.01 12.46 22.61
CA LEU A 324 -8.23 13.25 22.76
C LEU A 324 -8.44 13.75 24.18
N ALA A 325 -7.98 12.99 25.19
CA ALA A 325 -8.17 13.35 26.61
C ALA A 325 -7.55 14.73 26.93
N PRO A 326 -8.28 15.59 27.67
CA PRO A 326 -9.61 15.40 28.27
C PRO A 326 -10.79 15.95 27.43
N ARG A 327 -10.60 16.23 26.13
CA ARG A 327 -11.61 16.81 25.25
C ARG A 327 -12.78 15.83 25.03
N PRO A 328 -14.05 16.31 24.96
CA PRO A 328 -15.20 15.46 24.70
C PRO A 328 -15.04 14.59 23.44
N ALA A 329 -15.28 13.30 23.60
CA ALA A 329 -15.25 12.34 22.51
C ALA A 329 -16.35 11.29 22.68
N LEU A 330 -17.12 11.10 21.61
CA LEU A 330 -18.05 10.00 21.43
C LEU A 330 -17.40 9.05 20.41
N LEU A 331 -17.30 7.77 20.72
CA LEU A 331 -16.96 6.75 19.73
C LEU A 331 -18.23 6.02 19.33
N THR A 332 -18.59 6.07 18.06
CA THR A 332 -19.79 5.42 17.52
C THR A 332 -19.37 4.22 16.66
N TYR A 333 -19.92 3.04 16.97
CA TYR A 333 -19.68 1.82 16.22
C TYR A 333 -20.96 1.02 16.07
N ASN A 334 -21.02 0.17 15.01
CA ASN A 334 -22.17 -0.64 14.71
C ASN A 334 -21.97 -2.07 15.24
N GLY A 335 -23.02 -2.65 15.83
CA GLY A 335 -22.95 -3.96 16.47
C GLY A 335 -22.73 -5.11 15.51
N GLU A 336 -23.37 -5.04 14.35
CA GLU A 336 -23.33 -6.03 13.25
C GLU A 336 -22.68 -5.42 11.99
N ASP A 337 -21.69 -4.52 12.18
CA ASP A 337 -20.98 -3.90 11.07
C ASP A 337 -20.53 -4.95 10.05
N ASP A 338 -21.01 -4.83 8.84
CA ASP A 338 -20.80 -5.77 7.73
C ASP A 338 -19.68 -5.35 6.78
N CYS A 339 -19.03 -4.20 7.09
CA CYS A 339 -17.86 -3.71 6.36
C CYS A 339 -16.57 -4.02 7.11
N CYS A 340 -16.34 -3.36 8.25
CA CYS A 340 -14.97 -3.21 8.73
C CYS A 340 -14.79 -3.27 10.26
N PHE A 341 -15.62 -2.59 11.06
CA PHE A 341 -15.28 -2.26 12.45
C PHE A 341 -16.40 -2.57 13.43
N ARG A 342 -16.65 -3.84 13.69
CA ARG A 342 -17.68 -4.26 14.66
C ARG A 342 -17.39 -3.71 16.06
N ALA A 343 -18.42 -3.19 16.71
CA ALA A 343 -18.32 -2.62 18.04
C ALA A 343 -17.62 -3.55 19.06
N THR A 344 -17.94 -4.85 19.04
CA THR A 344 -17.36 -5.87 19.92
C THR A 344 -15.86 -6.09 19.73
N MET A 345 -15.36 -5.92 18.51
CA MET A 345 -13.95 -6.03 18.17
C MET A 345 -13.17 -4.78 18.63
N VAL A 346 -13.77 -3.61 18.43
CA VAL A 346 -13.09 -2.32 18.65
C VAL A 346 -13.08 -1.92 20.12
N LYS A 347 -14.22 -2.04 20.81
CA LYS A 347 -14.47 -1.51 22.14
C LYS A 347 -13.38 -1.86 23.17
N PRO A 348 -12.89 -3.11 23.28
CA PRO A 348 -11.94 -3.46 24.36
C PRO A 348 -10.62 -2.69 24.29
N ARG A 349 -10.08 -2.45 23.07
CA ARG A 349 -8.77 -1.82 22.89
C ARG A 349 -8.84 -0.32 22.67
N VAL A 350 -9.93 0.18 22.08
CA VAL A 350 -10.05 1.57 21.66
C VAL A 350 -10.87 2.39 22.65
N PHE A 351 -11.84 1.79 23.35
CA PHE A 351 -12.63 2.49 24.35
C PHE A 351 -12.25 2.09 25.77
N ASP A 352 -12.43 0.82 26.15
CA ASP A 352 -12.28 0.38 27.55
C ASP A 352 -10.85 0.61 28.06
N ALA A 353 -9.84 0.35 27.23
CA ALA A 353 -8.44 0.58 27.58
C ALA A 353 -8.06 2.06 27.69
N ILE A 354 -8.82 2.97 27.06
CA ILE A 354 -8.49 4.39 27.00
C ILE A 354 -9.27 5.24 27.99
N GLN A 355 -10.42 4.75 28.46
CA GLN A 355 -11.25 5.46 29.45
C GLN A 355 -10.45 5.98 30.67
N PRO A 356 -9.45 5.26 31.23
CA PRO A 356 -8.67 5.77 32.37
C PRO A 356 -7.90 7.07 32.09
N PHE A 357 -7.54 7.37 30.81
CA PHE A 357 -6.88 8.63 30.47
C PHE A 357 -7.77 9.84 30.69
N PHE A 358 -9.06 9.72 30.42
CA PHE A 358 -10.05 10.77 30.72
C PHE A 358 -10.29 10.86 32.23
N GLY A 359 -10.30 9.74 32.93
CA GLY A 359 -10.37 9.69 34.38
C GLY A 359 -9.21 10.41 35.06
N LEU A 360 -8.01 10.36 34.48
CA LEU A 360 -6.82 11.07 34.97
C LEU A 360 -7.05 12.58 35.14
N TYR A 361 -7.87 13.19 34.27
CA TYR A 361 -8.24 14.61 34.34
C TYR A 361 -9.54 14.88 35.12
N GLY A 362 -10.13 13.85 35.74
CA GLY A 362 -11.47 13.97 36.37
C GLY A 362 -12.59 14.22 35.36
N LYS A 363 -12.39 13.77 34.10
CA LYS A 363 -13.31 13.99 32.97
C LYS A 363 -13.76 12.66 32.32
N ALA A 364 -13.94 11.61 33.13
CA ALA A 364 -14.36 10.30 32.60
C ALA A 364 -15.66 10.40 31.76
N ASP A 365 -16.59 11.26 32.12
CA ASP A 365 -17.86 11.47 31.41
C ASP A 365 -17.70 12.16 30.04
N ASN A 366 -16.52 12.71 29.74
CA ASN A 366 -16.22 13.26 28.42
C ASN A 366 -15.95 12.17 27.38
N PHE A 367 -15.75 10.93 27.77
CA PHE A 367 -15.48 9.84 26.87
C PHE A 367 -16.60 8.80 26.90
N THR A 368 -17.36 8.72 25.82
CA THR A 368 -18.57 7.91 25.71
C THR A 368 -18.52 7.01 24.50
N PHE A 369 -19.31 5.94 24.52
CA PHE A 369 -19.41 4.95 23.46
C PHE A 369 -20.86 4.74 23.07
N HIS A 370 -21.17 4.81 21.78
CA HIS A 370 -22.46 4.46 21.22
C HIS A 370 -22.32 3.21 20.36
N GLU A 371 -23.15 2.20 20.65
CA GLU A 371 -23.25 0.98 19.84
C GLU A 371 -24.59 0.96 19.13
N ASN A 372 -24.58 1.19 17.82
CA ASN A 372 -25.77 1.08 16.99
C ASN A 372 -26.15 -0.39 16.80
N ARG A 373 -27.41 -0.71 17.01
CA ARG A 373 -28.00 -2.03 16.82
C ARG A 373 -29.24 -2.04 15.92
N ASP A 374 -29.66 -0.88 15.43
CA ASP A 374 -30.80 -0.71 14.54
C ASP A 374 -30.51 0.34 13.46
N PRO A 375 -30.17 -0.09 12.23
CA PRO A 375 -30.08 -1.49 11.76
C PRO A 375 -28.82 -2.26 12.19
N GLY A 376 -27.79 -1.60 12.73
CA GLY A 376 -26.57 -2.21 13.24
C GLY A 376 -25.51 -2.56 12.20
N ASP A 377 -25.81 -2.45 10.90
CA ASP A 377 -24.88 -2.60 9.79
C ASP A 377 -23.94 -1.38 9.66
N HIS A 378 -23.06 -1.35 8.64
CA HIS A 378 -22.15 -0.22 8.41
C HIS A 378 -22.90 1.02 7.91
N ASN A 379 -23.28 1.92 8.80
CA ASN A 379 -24.17 3.02 8.46
C ASN A 379 -23.93 4.30 9.27
N TYR A 380 -24.51 5.43 8.77
CA TYR A 380 -24.73 6.65 9.51
C TYR A 380 -26.21 7.07 9.39
N GLN A 381 -27.11 6.11 9.70
CA GLN A 381 -28.54 6.33 9.66
C GLN A 381 -29.06 7.03 10.92
N MET A 382 -30.36 7.01 11.13
CA MET A 382 -31.05 7.85 12.11
C MET A 382 -30.50 7.66 13.53
N ASP A 383 -30.30 6.41 14.00
CA ASP A 383 -29.82 6.15 15.36
C ASP A 383 -28.43 6.78 15.59
N ASN A 384 -27.49 6.52 14.68
CA ASN A 384 -26.15 7.12 14.72
C ASN A 384 -26.18 8.64 14.63
N ARG A 385 -27.07 9.24 13.79
CA ARG A 385 -27.19 10.68 13.68
C ARG A 385 -27.82 11.31 14.92
N LEU A 386 -28.82 10.68 15.55
CA LEU A 386 -29.40 11.16 16.81
C LEU A 386 -28.39 11.12 17.95
N ALA A 387 -27.56 10.08 18.03
CA ALA A 387 -26.45 10.02 18.99
C ALA A 387 -25.45 11.16 18.76
N ASP A 388 -25.09 11.43 17.50
CA ASP A 388 -24.21 12.52 17.08
C ASP A 388 -24.80 13.89 17.47
N TYR A 389 -26.07 14.14 17.14
CA TYR A 389 -26.78 15.38 17.49
C TYR A 389 -26.85 15.60 19.01
N SER A 390 -27.24 14.57 19.75
CA SER A 390 -27.29 14.63 21.21
C SER A 390 -25.93 14.96 21.83
N PHE A 391 -24.88 14.33 21.31
CA PHE A 391 -23.52 14.58 21.77
C PHE A 391 -23.09 16.02 21.53
N PHE A 392 -23.16 16.54 20.29
CA PHE A 392 -22.67 17.88 19.96
C PHE A 392 -23.52 18.97 20.60
N THR A 393 -24.85 18.83 20.61
CA THR A 393 -25.72 19.85 21.24
C THR A 393 -25.46 19.95 22.74
N LYS A 394 -25.26 18.80 23.42
CA LYS A 394 -24.85 18.78 24.84
C LYS A 394 -23.51 19.48 25.06
N GLN A 395 -22.49 19.17 24.25
CA GLN A 395 -21.16 19.74 24.41
C GLN A 395 -21.12 21.24 24.09
N PHE A 396 -21.98 21.69 23.20
CA PHE A 396 -22.04 23.10 22.77
C PHE A 396 -23.06 23.93 23.55
N GLY A 397 -23.81 23.32 24.47
CA GLY A 397 -24.80 24.01 25.29
C GLY A 397 -26.02 24.47 24.49
N LEU A 398 -26.43 23.67 23.49
CA LEU A 398 -27.59 23.94 22.63
C LEU A 398 -28.78 23.04 23.00
N PRO A 399 -30.01 23.41 22.59
CA PRO A 399 -31.14 22.49 22.67
C PRO A 399 -30.89 21.20 21.89
N SER A 400 -31.39 20.08 22.43
CA SER A 400 -31.22 18.76 21.78
C SER A 400 -32.00 18.71 20.45
N ILE A 401 -31.35 18.11 19.45
CA ILE A 401 -31.97 17.74 18.15
C ILE A 401 -32.51 16.32 18.33
N SER A 402 -33.82 16.16 18.30
CA SER A 402 -34.50 14.90 18.60
C SER A 402 -35.07 14.18 17.40
N ASP A 403 -35.18 14.86 16.25
CA ASP A 403 -35.69 14.26 15.01
C ASP A 403 -35.21 15.05 13.78
N GLU A 404 -35.50 14.51 12.60
CA GLU A 404 -35.21 15.09 11.29
C GLU A 404 -36.49 15.36 10.48
N THR A 405 -37.58 15.71 11.16
CA THR A 405 -38.88 15.99 10.52
C THR A 405 -38.75 17.11 9.50
N GLY A 406 -39.10 16.83 8.24
CA GLY A 406 -39.01 17.78 7.12
C GLY A 406 -37.66 17.78 6.39
N VAL A 407 -36.57 17.38 7.01
CA VAL A 407 -35.22 17.34 6.39
C VAL A 407 -35.16 16.51 5.09
N PRO A 408 -35.78 15.30 5.00
CA PRO A 408 -35.78 14.54 3.74
C PRO A 408 -36.36 15.29 2.53
N ALA A 409 -37.24 16.24 2.73
CA ALA A 409 -37.84 17.05 1.65
C ALA A 409 -36.91 18.18 1.17
N GLU A 410 -35.79 18.38 1.82
CA GLU A 410 -34.84 19.49 1.55
C GLU A 410 -33.57 19.02 0.86
N LEU A 411 -33.44 17.70 0.60
CA LEU A 411 -32.29 17.12 -0.08
C LEU A 411 -32.15 17.69 -1.50
N ARG A 412 -30.90 17.93 -1.89
CA ARG A 412 -30.52 18.46 -3.21
C ARG A 412 -29.86 17.37 -4.05
N SER A 413 -30.02 17.46 -5.36
CA SER A 413 -29.30 16.56 -6.28
C SER A 413 -27.81 16.91 -6.32
N TYR A 414 -27.01 15.96 -6.82
CA TYR A 414 -25.57 16.18 -7.02
C TYR A 414 -25.30 17.39 -7.92
N GLU A 415 -26.09 17.53 -9.02
CA GLU A 415 -25.93 18.59 -10.00
C GLU A 415 -26.21 19.98 -9.41
N GLU A 416 -27.13 20.10 -8.44
CA GLU A 416 -27.39 21.35 -7.72
C GLU A 416 -26.22 21.70 -6.79
N LEU A 417 -25.52 20.69 -6.23
CA LEU A 417 -24.50 20.90 -5.21
C LEU A 417 -23.10 21.06 -5.77
N VAL A 418 -22.82 20.54 -6.97
CA VAL A 418 -21.48 20.57 -7.59
C VAL A 418 -20.89 21.98 -7.64
N THR A 419 -19.61 22.12 -7.33
CA THR A 419 -18.88 23.40 -7.29
C THR A 419 -18.11 23.69 -8.57
N ALA A 420 -17.94 22.71 -9.45
CA ALA A 420 -17.17 22.75 -10.69
C ALA A 420 -15.66 23.00 -10.45
N LEU A 421 -14.94 21.95 -10.14
CA LEU A 421 -13.46 21.98 -10.06
C LEU A 421 -12.84 22.28 -11.44
N PRO A 422 -11.63 22.88 -11.50
CA PRO A 422 -10.92 23.12 -12.76
C PRO A 422 -10.73 21.85 -13.58
N GLU A 423 -10.80 21.95 -14.91
CA GLU A 423 -10.53 20.80 -15.80
C GLU A 423 -9.10 20.29 -15.67
N ASP A 424 -8.15 21.20 -15.45
CA ASP A 424 -6.73 20.95 -15.23
C ASP A 424 -6.34 20.73 -13.76
N ASN A 425 -7.34 20.49 -12.89
CA ASN A 425 -7.10 20.20 -11.48
C ASN A 425 -6.08 19.06 -11.33
N LEU A 426 -5.08 19.25 -10.48
CA LEU A 426 -4.12 18.18 -10.15
C LEU A 426 -4.85 16.97 -9.55
N THR A 427 -4.18 15.84 -9.64
CA THR A 427 -4.54 14.58 -8.96
C THR A 427 -3.38 14.15 -8.06
N MET A 428 -3.58 13.18 -7.17
CA MET A 428 -2.50 12.63 -6.36
C MET A 428 -1.33 12.14 -7.24
N LEU A 429 -1.63 11.38 -8.30
CA LEU A 429 -0.61 10.93 -9.25
C LEU A 429 0.05 12.12 -9.96
N GLY A 430 -0.74 13.13 -10.34
CA GLY A 430 -0.23 14.38 -10.95
C GLY A 430 0.73 15.11 -10.02
N LEU A 431 0.40 15.17 -8.74
CA LEU A 431 1.24 15.77 -7.69
C LEU A 431 2.54 14.97 -7.48
N ALA A 432 2.46 13.65 -7.43
CA ALA A 432 3.64 12.78 -7.34
C ALA A 432 4.58 12.96 -8.55
N ARG A 433 4.02 13.06 -9.77
CA ARG A 433 4.79 13.38 -10.98
C ARG A 433 5.45 14.76 -10.91
N GLN A 434 4.73 15.76 -10.40
CA GLN A 434 5.27 17.12 -10.23
C GLN A 434 6.45 17.13 -9.25
N LEU A 435 6.31 16.48 -8.09
CA LEU A 435 7.39 16.35 -7.11
C LEU A 435 8.55 15.52 -7.65
N GLY A 436 8.26 14.43 -8.33
CA GLY A 436 9.27 13.57 -8.95
C GLY A 436 10.19 14.30 -9.96
N ARG A 437 9.62 15.24 -10.74
CA ARG A 437 10.38 16.09 -11.68
C ARG A 437 11.30 17.11 -10.99
N GLN A 438 11.05 17.40 -9.73
CA GLN A 438 11.88 18.35 -8.95
C GLN A 438 13.00 17.64 -8.19
N ILE A 439 13.06 16.32 -8.20
CA ILE A 439 14.10 15.57 -7.50
C ILE A 439 15.46 15.90 -8.11
N THR A 440 16.37 16.30 -7.25
CA THR A 440 17.78 16.53 -7.59
C THR A 440 18.65 15.69 -6.69
N ARG A 441 19.60 14.94 -7.28
CA ARG A 441 20.54 14.10 -6.52
C ARG A 441 21.96 14.57 -6.74
N THR A 442 22.81 14.41 -5.72
CA THR A 442 24.25 14.65 -5.88
C THR A 442 24.81 13.73 -6.98
N PRO A 443 25.65 14.24 -7.90
CA PRO A 443 26.22 13.42 -8.96
C PRO A 443 27.04 12.24 -8.42
N ILE A 444 26.98 11.10 -9.12
CA ILE A 444 27.87 9.97 -8.86
C ILE A 444 29.30 10.38 -9.20
N PRO A 445 30.29 10.27 -8.28
CA PRO A 445 31.66 10.70 -8.55
C PRO A 445 32.29 9.95 -9.73
N ALA A 446 32.89 10.68 -10.65
CA ALA A 446 33.60 10.11 -11.79
C ALA A 446 34.94 9.47 -11.36
N ARG A 447 35.62 10.05 -10.36
CA ARG A 447 36.94 9.59 -9.89
C ARG A 447 36.85 8.41 -8.97
N ALA A 448 37.62 7.36 -9.22
CA ALA A 448 37.67 6.15 -8.38
C ALA A 448 38.02 6.44 -6.91
N SER A 449 38.90 7.41 -6.64
CA SER A 449 39.29 7.82 -5.29
C SER A 449 38.13 8.40 -4.46
N GLU A 450 37.16 9.03 -5.10
CA GLU A 450 35.99 9.65 -4.45
C GLU A 450 34.84 8.65 -4.31
N ARG A 451 34.79 7.63 -5.18
CA ARG A 451 33.71 6.62 -5.21
C ARG A 451 33.60 5.80 -3.94
N ALA A 452 34.73 5.43 -3.32
CA ALA A 452 34.71 4.60 -2.12
C ALA A 452 34.03 5.32 -0.93
N ALA A 453 34.36 6.58 -0.70
CA ALA A 453 33.73 7.38 0.35
C ALA A 453 32.25 7.68 0.03
N TRP A 454 31.96 8.02 -1.22
CA TRP A 454 30.58 8.19 -1.69
C TRP A 454 29.75 6.92 -1.48
N ALA A 455 30.25 5.77 -1.92
CA ALA A 455 29.54 4.49 -1.80
C ALA A 455 29.29 4.09 -0.35
N ALA A 456 30.25 4.36 0.57
CA ALA A 456 30.06 4.10 2.00
C ALA A 456 28.92 4.95 2.58
N SER A 457 28.89 6.24 2.27
CA SER A 457 27.85 7.17 2.71
C SER A 457 26.48 6.78 2.14
N GLU A 458 26.42 6.51 0.83
CA GLU A 458 25.16 6.16 0.17
C GLU A 458 24.62 4.79 0.60
N ARG A 459 25.48 3.80 0.89
CA ARG A 459 25.04 2.52 1.48
C ARG A 459 24.45 2.71 2.87
N SER A 460 24.99 3.62 3.69
CA SER A 460 24.39 3.95 4.99
C SER A 460 22.97 4.51 4.79
N LYS A 461 22.85 5.49 3.87
CA LYS A 461 21.56 6.07 3.51
C LYS A 461 20.59 5.03 2.93
N LEU A 462 21.06 4.13 2.05
CA LEU A 462 20.23 3.06 1.50
C LEU A 462 19.68 2.15 2.60
N LYS A 463 20.51 1.79 3.58
CA LYS A 463 20.05 0.99 4.74
C LYS A 463 18.95 1.71 5.52
N GLU A 464 19.04 3.03 5.67
CA GLU A 464 18.02 3.84 6.34
C GLU A 464 16.72 3.89 5.52
N VAL A 465 16.80 4.18 4.22
CA VAL A 465 15.64 4.29 3.33
C VAL A 465 14.87 2.97 3.26
N VAL A 466 15.55 1.86 2.99
CA VAL A 466 14.90 0.54 2.92
C VAL A 466 14.74 -0.14 4.28
N ARG A 467 15.06 0.53 5.38
CA ARG A 467 14.99 -0.02 6.75
C ARG A 467 15.64 -1.39 6.86
N TYR A 468 16.79 -1.56 6.21
CA TYR A 468 17.51 -2.84 6.17
C TYR A 468 17.88 -3.32 7.56
N GLN A 469 17.43 -4.53 7.91
CA GLN A 469 17.85 -5.24 9.11
C GLN A 469 18.40 -6.61 8.69
N PRO A 470 19.63 -6.96 9.06
CA PRO A 470 20.18 -8.26 8.73
C PRO A 470 19.37 -9.37 9.42
N VAL A 471 19.18 -10.48 8.70
CA VAL A 471 18.53 -11.67 9.24
C VAL A 471 19.48 -12.86 9.22
N GLU A 472 19.24 -13.82 10.11
CA GLU A 472 19.98 -15.07 10.19
C GLU A 472 19.08 -16.26 9.85
N LEU A 473 19.66 -17.30 9.25
CA LEU A 473 18.96 -18.56 9.09
C LEU A 473 18.89 -19.25 10.45
N GLN A 474 17.68 -19.43 10.96
CA GLN A 474 17.42 -20.24 12.13
C GLN A 474 17.51 -21.71 11.77
N ASP A 475 16.93 -22.08 10.62
CA ASP A 475 16.92 -23.43 10.08
C ASP A 475 16.85 -23.41 8.55
N THR A 476 17.33 -24.52 7.96
CA THR A 476 17.20 -24.78 6.52
C THR A 476 16.68 -26.21 6.36
N TRP A 477 15.38 -26.34 6.19
CA TRP A 477 14.71 -27.62 6.07
C TRP A 477 14.77 -28.14 4.65
N THR A 478 15.26 -29.37 4.47
CA THR A 478 15.09 -30.11 3.23
C THR A 478 13.72 -30.79 3.29
N THR A 479 12.79 -30.31 2.48
CA THR A 479 11.41 -30.85 2.45
C THR A 479 11.24 -31.99 1.47
N MET A 480 11.99 -31.95 0.36
CA MET A 480 12.02 -33.02 -0.66
C MET A 480 13.41 -33.15 -1.30
N MET A 481 13.74 -34.34 -1.74
CA MET A 481 14.93 -34.62 -2.56
C MET A 481 14.55 -35.54 -3.71
N GLY A 482 15.00 -35.19 -4.91
CA GLY A 482 14.75 -35.99 -6.10
C GLY A 482 15.99 -36.21 -6.94
N LYS A 483 16.04 -37.37 -7.59
CA LYS A 483 16.99 -37.67 -8.68
C LYS A 483 16.23 -38.34 -9.80
N ASN A 484 16.18 -37.70 -10.95
CA ASN A 484 15.51 -38.26 -12.11
C ASN A 484 16.33 -37.91 -13.36
N ARG A 485 16.79 -38.96 -14.08
CA ARG A 485 17.68 -38.81 -15.25
C ARG A 485 18.93 -38.01 -14.84
N ASP A 486 19.16 -36.84 -15.44
CA ASP A 486 20.28 -35.97 -15.16
C ASP A 486 19.99 -34.91 -14.06
N VAL A 487 18.76 -34.75 -13.65
CA VAL A 487 18.36 -33.73 -12.70
C VAL A 487 18.46 -34.26 -11.26
N GLN A 488 19.22 -33.55 -10.41
CA GLN A 488 19.09 -33.63 -8.97
C GLN A 488 18.38 -32.37 -8.48
N SER A 489 17.31 -32.56 -7.71
CA SER A 489 16.53 -31.48 -7.05
C SER A 489 16.59 -31.64 -5.53
N VAL A 490 16.61 -30.51 -4.83
CA VAL A 490 16.45 -30.45 -3.38
C VAL A 490 15.60 -29.22 -3.05
N ASP A 491 14.49 -29.46 -2.39
CA ASP A 491 13.55 -28.40 -1.98
C ASP A 491 13.93 -27.91 -0.58
N TYR A 492 14.04 -26.61 -0.43
CA TYR A 492 14.41 -25.96 0.82
C TYR A 492 13.36 -25.00 1.32
N LEU A 493 13.06 -25.11 2.60
CA LEU A 493 12.40 -24.07 3.38
C LEU A 493 13.45 -23.37 4.24
N PHE A 494 13.66 -22.09 4.01
CA PHE A 494 14.58 -21.23 4.75
C PHE A 494 13.81 -20.52 5.86
N GLN A 495 14.00 -20.94 7.10
CA GLN A 495 13.40 -20.28 8.26
C GLN A 495 14.36 -19.24 8.83
N LEU A 496 13.85 -18.02 9.04
CA LEU A 496 14.63 -16.87 9.49
C LEU A 496 14.36 -16.56 10.97
N ASN A 497 15.33 -15.94 11.63
CA ASN A 497 15.26 -15.61 13.05
C ASN A 497 14.20 -14.58 13.40
N ASN A 498 13.66 -13.83 12.42
CA ASN A 498 12.52 -12.93 12.60
C ASN A 498 11.15 -13.64 12.52
N GLY A 499 11.14 -14.98 12.34
CA GLY A 499 9.94 -15.80 12.25
C GLY A 499 9.30 -15.87 10.86
N LEU A 500 9.91 -15.22 9.87
CA LEU A 500 9.50 -15.31 8.46
C LEU A 500 10.27 -16.41 7.74
N SER A 501 9.84 -16.76 6.53
CA SER A 501 10.49 -17.76 5.70
C SER A 501 10.56 -17.36 4.23
N ALA A 502 11.45 -18.01 3.52
CA ALA A 502 11.53 -18.07 2.06
C ALA A 502 11.65 -19.54 1.64
N ASN A 503 11.39 -19.86 0.39
CA ASN A 503 11.52 -21.23 -0.08
C ASN A 503 12.12 -21.30 -1.49
N GLY A 504 12.77 -22.41 -1.82
CA GLY A 504 13.39 -22.54 -3.13
C GLY A 504 13.81 -23.96 -3.45
N ILE A 505 14.05 -24.18 -4.72
CA ILE A 505 14.48 -25.48 -5.27
C ILE A 505 15.90 -25.34 -5.78
N TRP A 506 16.79 -26.14 -5.21
CA TRP A 506 18.15 -26.29 -5.67
C TRP A 506 18.23 -27.37 -6.75
N LEU A 507 18.70 -27.00 -7.93
CA LEU A 507 18.80 -27.87 -9.09
C LEU A 507 20.25 -27.97 -9.54
N ARG A 508 20.68 -29.17 -9.89
CA ARG A 508 21.97 -29.41 -10.57
C ARG A 508 21.90 -30.58 -11.55
N SER A 509 22.67 -30.49 -12.61
CA SER A 509 22.92 -31.64 -13.50
C SER A 509 23.88 -32.63 -12.85
N ILE A 510 23.50 -33.90 -12.82
CA ILE A 510 24.36 -34.98 -12.28
C ILE A 510 25.56 -35.25 -13.21
N LEU A 511 25.36 -35.07 -14.51
CA LEU A 511 26.36 -35.35 -15.53
C LEU A 511 27.26 -34.16 -15.88
N GLN A 512 26.72 -32.92 -15.80
CA GLN A 512 27.42 -31.73 -16.28
C GLN A 512 27.92 -30.82 -15.15
N SER A 513 27.21 -30.74 -14.02
CA SER A 513 27.61 -29.87 -12.92
C SER A 513 28.73 -30.49 -12.08
N SER A 514 29.86 -29.81 -11.97
CA SER A 514 30.85 -30.13 -10.96
C SER A 514 30.38 -29.71 -9.56
N ASP A 515 31.00 -30.25 -8.51
CA ASP A 515 30.66 -29.85 -7.13
C ASP A 515 30.98 -28.37 -6.83
N ARG A 516 31.81 -27.73 -7.66
CA ARG A 516 32.19 -26.32 -7.60
C ARG A 516 31.66 -25.52 -8.80
N ALA A 517 30.59 -26.01 -9.47
CA ALA A 517 29.98 -25.27 -10.54
C ALA A 517 29.42 -23.95 -10.01
N PRO A 518 29.47 -22.88 -10.81
CA PRO A 518 28.88 -21.57 -10.43
C PRO A 518 27.44 -21.72 -9.97
N VAL A 519 27.06 -20.95 -8.97
CA VAL A 519 25.68 -20.89 -8.47
C VAL A 519 24.97 -19.68 -9.01
N THR A 520 23.78 -19.88 -9.56
CA THR A 520 22.85 -18.82 -9.95
C THR A 520 21.58 -18.91 -9.11
N ILE A 521 21.23 -17.83 -8.42
CA ILE A 521 19.90 -17.63 -7.81
C ILE A 521 19.00 -17.00 -8.86
N VAL A 522 17.85 -17.61 -9.10
CA VAL A 522 16.85 -17.13 -10.07
C VAL A 522 15.60 -16.69 -9.32
N LEU A 523 15.13 -15.45 -9.60
CA LEU A 523 13.94 -14.83 -9.05
C LEU A 523 13.04 -14.33 -10.17
N HIS A 524 11.73 -14.41 -9.98
CA HIS A 524 10.74 -13.89 -10.92
C HIS A 524 9.60 -13.22 -10.15
N ASP A 525 9.04 -12.09 -10.66
CA ASP A 525 7.97 -11.37 -9.96
C ASP A 525 6.72 -12.23 -9.73
N ASP A 526 6.44 -13.17 -10.65
CA ASP A 526 5.34 -14.14 -10.52
C ASP A 526 5.81 -15.47 -9.86
N GLY A 527 6.97 -15.48 -9.21
CA GLY A 527 7.54 -16.63 -8.52
C GLY A 527 8.30 -17.59 -9.42
N ARG A 528 9.01 -18.55 -8.77
CA ARG A 528 9.95 -19.48 -9.43
C ARG A 528 9.32 -20.32 -10.54
N SER A 529 8.02 -20.60 -10.49
CA SER A 529 7.34 -21.37 -11.54
C SER A 529 7.31 -20.64 -12.88
N ALA A 530 7.34 -19.30 -12.87
CA ALA A 530 7.40 -18.46 -14.05
C ALA A 530 8.85 -18.32 -14.59
N ALA A 531 9.85 -18.59 -13.77
CA ALA A 531 11.27 -18.49 -14.13
C ALA A 531 11.83 -19.73 -14.88
N ALA A 532 10.96 -20.59 -15.41
CA ALA A 532 11.38 -21.89 -15.95
C ALA A 532 12.40 -21.77 -17.09
N ASP A 533 12.28 -20.77 -17.94
CA ASP A 533 13.19 -20.60 -19.09
C ASP A 533 14.58 -20.12 -18.64
N GLU A 534 14.66 -19.23 -17.66
CA GLU A 534 15.90 -18.77 -17.04
C GLU A 534 16.60 -19.94 -16.32
N VAL A 535 15.86 -20.73 -15.54
CA VAL A 535 16.34 -21.91 -14.85
C VAL A 535 16.90 -22.92 -15.85
N LEU A 536 16.16 -23.26 -16.91
CA LEU A 536 16.59 -24.17 -17.96
C LEU A 536 17.86 -23.67 -18.66
N GLN A 537 17.96 -22.39 -18.95
CA GLN A 537 19.12 -21.79 -19.58
C GLN A 537 20.39 -21.93 -18.72
N ARG A 538 20.26 -21.73 -17.40
CA ARG A 538 21.38 -21.85 -16.47
C ARG A 538 21.75 -23.31 -16.22
N PHE A 539 20.75 -24.16 -15.99
CA PHE A 539 20.93 -25.59 -15.81
C PHE A 539 21.65 -26.24 -17.01
N SER A 540 21.25 -25.91 -18.24
CA SER A 540 21.86 -26.44 -19.45
C SER A 540 23.35 -26.06 -19.65
N ARG A 541 23.83 -25.05 -18.92
CA ARG A 541 25.26 -24.64 -18.89
C ARG A 541 26.05 -25.39 -17.80
N GLY A 542 25.42 -26.31 -17.09
CA GLY A 542 26.04 -27.03 -15.99
C GLY A 542 26.16 -26.21 -14.71
N GLU A 543 25.49 -25.04 -14.60
CA GLU A 543 25.45 -24.26 -13.37
C GLU A 543 24.58 -24.97 -12.31
N GLN A 544 24.84 -24.71 -11.04
CA GLN A 544 23.90 -25.01 -9.95
C GLN A 544 22.89 -23.87 -9.89
N VAL A 545 21.61 -24.19 -9.78
CA VAL A 545 20.55 -23.18 -9.82
C VAL A 545 19.71 -23.27 -8.56
N LEU A 546 19.54 -22.16 -7.86
CA LEU A 546 18.53 -22.00 -6.80
C LEU A 546 17.38 -21.15 -7.36
N ALA A 547 16.28 -21.79 -7.73
CA ALA A 547 15.02 -21.08 -8.04
C ALA A 547 14.34 -20.71 -6.73
N LEU A 548 14.24 -19.43 -6.41
CA LEU A 548 13.92 -18.92 -5.08
C LEU A 548 12.65 -18.06 -5.10
N ASP A 549 11.78 -18.28 -4.13
CA ASP A 549 10.66 -17.40 -3.79
C ASP A 549 10.95 -16.74 -2.44
N LEU A 550 11.03 -15.42 -2.41
CA LEU A 550 11.11 -14.59 -1.21
C LEU A 550 9.71 -14.35 -0.63
N MET A 551 9.64 -13.79 0.56
CA MET A 551 8.34 -13.38 1.13
C MET A 551 7.53 -12.56 0.10
N PHE A 552 6.22 -12.75 0.05
CA PHE A 552 5.28 -12.12 -0.89
C PHE A 552 5.49 -12.46 -2.37
N THR A 553 6.27 -13.48 -2.69
CA THR A 553 6.44 -13.91 -4.09
C THR A 553 6.14 -15.40 -4.28
N GLY A 554 5.59 -15.74 -5.42
CA GLY A 554 5.41 -17.11 -5.90
C GLY A 554 4.74 -18.06 -4.92
N SER A 555 5.35 -19.22 -4.67
CA SER A 555 4.82 -20.22 -3.74
C SER A 555 5.08 -19.89 -2.26
N ALA A 556 5.91 -18.92 -1.97
CA ALA A 556 6.04 -18.37 -0.63
C ALA A 556 4.83 -17.51 -0.24
N TRP A 557 3.98 -17.17 -1.22
CA TRP A 557 2.76 -16.44 -1.00
C TRP A 557 1.69 -16.81 -2.03
N LYS A 558 0.70 -17.60 -1.61
CA LYS A 558 -0.50 -17.94 -2.40
C LYS A 558 -1.79 -17.56 -1.67
N GLY A 559 -1.66 -16.71 -0.67
CA GLY A 559 -2.76 -16.16 0.10
C GLY A 559 -3.47 -15.04 -0.66
N GLU A 560 -4.25 -14.26 0.06
CA GLU A 560 -4.86 -13.04 -0.46
C GLU A 560 -3.79 -12.00 -0.81
N ASP A 561 -4.19 -10.91 -1.42
CA ASP A 561 -3.29 -9.91 -1.97
C ASP A 561 -2.22 -9.46 -0.96
N PRO A 562 -0.94 -9.65 -1.25
CA PRO A 562 0.14 -9.37 -0.30
C PRO A 562 0.25 -7.89 0.06
N PHE A 563 -0.32 -7.00 -0.77
CA PHE A 563 -0.23 -5.56 -0.58
C PHE A 563 -0.82 -5.08 0.76
N LEU A 564 -1.87 -5.75 1.26
CA LEU A 564 -2.47 -5.45 2.57
C LEU A 564 -1.48 -5.64 3.74
N PHE A 565 -0.64 -6.66 3.65
CA PHE A 565 0.40 -6.88 4.67
C PHE A 565 1.60 -5.96 4.48
N VAL A 566 1.91 -5.61 3.22
CA VAL A 566 2.97 -4.66 2.89
C VAL A 566 2.66 -3.28 3.48
N GLU A 567 1.43 -2.77 3.30
CA GLU A 567 1.03 -1.47 3.88
C GLU A 567 1.11 -1.46 5.42
N MET A 568 0.72 -2.56 6.07
CA MET A 568 0.83 -2.68 7.53
C MET A 568 2.28 -2.67 8.02
N LEU A 569 3.18 -3.33 7.29
CA LEU A 569 4.62 -3.28 7.58
C LEU A 569 5.17 -1.88 7.39
N ASP A 570 4.79 -1.20 6.31
CA ASP A 570 5.18 0.19 6.04
C ASP A 570 4.66 1.12 7.15
N ALA A 571 3.42 0.94 7.60
CA ALA A 571 2.84 1.69 8.71
C ALA A 571 3.62 1.50 10.03
N LEU A 572 4.11 0.29 10.30
CA LEU A 572 4.93 -0.04 11.46
C LEU A 572 6.39 0.42 11.35
N GLY A 573 6.78 1.01 10.22
CA GLY A 573 8.12 1.52 9.99
C GLY A 573 9.10 0.48 9.46
N GLU A 574 8.62 -0.66 9.01
CA GLU A 574 9.40 -1.63 8.24
C GLU A 574 9.30 -1.32 6.74
N ARG A 575 10.14 -1.95 5.94
CA ARG A 575 10.08 -1.81 4.47
C ARG A 575 10.25 -3.20 3.84
N PRO A 576 9.20 -3.77 3.23
CA PRO A 576 9.27 -5.08 2.59
C PRO A 576 10.42 -5.22 1.59
N LEU A 577 10.75 -4.17 0.84
CA LEU A 577 11.93 -4.16 -0.04
C LEU A 577 13.24 -4.48 0.71
N GLY A 578 13.45 -3.87 1.87
CA GLY A 578 14.61 -4.12 2.70
C GLY A 578 14.59 -5.49 3.37
N MET A 579 13.41 -5.98 3.73
CA MET A 579 13.21 -7.31 4.30
C MET A 579 13.53 -8.41 3.27
N GLN A 580 13.05 -8.27 2.04
CA GLN A 580 13.34 -9.18 0.93
C GLN A 580 14.82 -9.16 0.55
N ALA A 581 15.44 -7.96 0.52
CA ALA A 581 16.89 -7.84 0.29
C ALA A 581 17.70 -8.55 1.38
N ALA A 582 17.27 -8.46 2.65
CA ALA A 582 17.92 -9.16 3.75
C ALA A 582 17.78 -10.69 3.63
N GLN A 583 16.60 -11.19 3.24
CA GLN A 583 16.40 -12.62 2.94
C GLN A 583 17.32 -13.06 1.81
N LEU A 584 17.36 -12.32 0.70
CA LEU A 584 18.19 -12.65 -0.46
C LEU A 584 19.67 -12.68 -0.10
N ILE A 585 20.19 -11.68 0.60
CA ILE A 585 21.59 -11.62 1.06
C ILE A 585 21.93 -12.86 1.93
N ARG A 586 21.05 -13.17 2.89
CA ARG A 586 21.32 -14.29 3.80
C ARG A 586 21.29 -15.65 3.09
N ILE A 587 20.34 -15.84 2.18
CA ILE A 587 20.23 -17.07 1.39
C ILE A 587 21.39 -17.17 0.38
N ALA A 588 21.81 -16.05 -0.23
CA ALA A 588 22.98 -16.03 -1.12
C ALA A 588 24.27 -16.43 -0.39
N ARG A 589 24.50 -15.97 0.84
CA ARG A 589 25.63 -16.41 1.69
C ARG A 589 25.55 -17.90 1.99
N TRP A 590 24.36 -18.45 2.25
CA TRP A 590 24.17 -19.88 2.42
C TRP A 590 24.47 -20.64 1.13
N ALA A 591 24.04 -20.15 -0.02
CA ALA A 591 24.29 -20.77 -1.32
C ALA A 591 25.79 -20.76 -1.68
N GLU A 592 26.50 -19.67 -1.38
CA GLU A 592 27.95 -19.55 -1.50
C GLU A 592 28.67 -20.66 -0.68
N GLN A 593 28.32 -20.77 0.60
CA GLN A 593 28.93 -21.78 1.50
C GLN A 593 28.60 -23.19 1.06
N LYS A 594 27.35 -23.46 0.65
CA LYS A 594 26.89 -24.78 0.22
C LYS A 594 27.59 -25.25 -1.04
N SER A 595 27.81 -24.37 -2.01
CA SER A 595 28.45 -24.69 -3.29
C SER A 595 29.99 -24.63 -3.24
N GLY A 596 30.57 -23.97 -2.24
CA GLY A 596 32.00 -23.69 -2.18
C GLY A 596 32.49 -22.75 -3.28
N THR A 597 31.59 -21.93 -3.86
CA THR A 597 31.93 -20.89 -4.83
C THR A 597 32.13 -19.54 -4.12
N ALA A 598 33.00 -18.71 -4.66
CA ALA A 598 33.38 -17.46 -4.00
C ALA A 598 32.33 -16.33 -4.15
N ARG A 599 31.40 -16.43 -5.09
CA ARG A 599 30.36 -15.43 -5.38
C ARG A 599 29.16 -16.09 -6.07
N VAL A 600 28.00 -15.52 -5.87
CA VAL A 600 26.72 -16.00 -6.42
C VAL A 600 26.28 -15.07 -7.55
N ARG A 601 25.75 -15.64 -8.63
CA ARG A 601 25.09 -14.89 -9.69
C ARG A 601 23.62 -14.69 -9.35
N LEU A 602 23.07 -13.54 -9.70
CA LEU A 602 21.63 -13.29 -9.68
C LEU A 602 21.09 -13.21 -11.12
N GLU A 603 19.99 -13.89 -11.39
CA GLU A 603 19.17 -13.69 -12.58
C GLU A 603 17.74 -13.39 -12.12
N VAL A 604 17.24 -12.20 -12.47
CA VAL A 604 15.96 -11.71 -11.97
C VAL A 604 15.09 -11.23 -13.12
N SER A 605 13.79 -11.52 -13.02
CA SER A 605 12.80 -11.14 -14.01
C SER A 605 11.69 -10.33 -13.35
N GLY A 606 11.42 -9.13 -13.91
CA GLY A 606 10.44 -8.16 -13.43
C GLY A 606 11.04 -7.03 -12.61
N MET A 607 10.24 -5.99 -12.36
CA MET A 607 10.69 -4.75 -11.69
C MET A 607 10.80 -4.90 -10.18
N ARG A 608 9.95 -5.74 -9.55
CA ARG A 608 9.98 -6.00 -8.10
C ARG A 608 11.30 -6.67 -7.71
N ASN A 609 11.61 -7.80 -8.32
CA ASN A 609 12.85 -8.53 -8.06
C ASN A 609 14.11 -7.81 -8.57
N GLN A 610 13.99 -6.93 -9.60
CA GLN A 610 15.08 -6.01 -9.95
C GLN A 610 15.46 -5.11 -8.78
N ALA A 611 14.48 -4.47 -8.15
CA ALA A 611 14.73 -3.58 -7.01
C ALA A 611 15.38 -4.35 -5.84
N VAL A 612 14.84 -5.53 -5.50
CA VAL A 612 15.38 -6.39 -4.44
C VAL A 612 16.84 -6.78 -4.73
N ALA A 613 17.11 -7.25 -5.97
CA ALA A 613 18.46 -7.68 -6.37
C ALA A 613 19.47 -6.54 -6.38
N LEU A 614 19.08 -5.35 -6.87
CA LEU A 614 19.95 -4.18 -6.90
C LEU A 614 20.22 -3.63 -5.49
N VAL A 615 19.22 -3.61 -4.61
CA VAL A 615 19.41 -3.25 -3.20
C VAL A 615 20.35 -4.24 -2.52
N ALA A 616 20.15 -5.55 -2.71
CA ALA A 616 21.02 -6.58 -2.14
C ALA A 616 22.47 -6.45 -2.64
N ALA A 617 22.67 -6.28 -3.96
CA ALA A 617 23.98 -6.10 -4.57
C ALA A 617 24.64 -4.78 -4.15
N ALA A 618 23.89 -3.69 -3.98
CA ALA A 618 24.39 -2.42 -3.48
C ALA A 618 24.85 -2.51 -2.03
N LEU A 619 24.15 -3.27 -1.19
CA LEU A 619 24.49 -3.46 0.23
C LEU A 619 25.67 -4.42 0.44
N GLU A 620 25.76 -5.48 -0.37
CA GLU A 620 26.77 -6.55 -0.25
C GLU A 620 27.43 -6.84 -1.62
N PRO A 621 28.19 -5.89 -2.20
CA PRO A 621 28.72 -6.04 -3.55
C PRO A 621 29.75 -7.18 -3.71
N ASP A 622 30.40 -7.60 -2.63
CA ASP A 622 31.38 -8.69 -2.66
C ASP A 622 30.75 -10.10 -2.71
N LEU A 623 29.46 -10.19 -2.38
CA LEU A 623 28.71 -11.46 -2.37
C LEU A 623 28.31 -11.92 -3.78
N PHE A 624 28.13 -10.97 -4.69
CA PHE A 624 27.60 -11.26 -6.02
C PHE A 624 28.65 -11.11 -7.12
N SER A 625 28.60 -12.00 -8.13
CA SER A 625 29.47 -11.92 -9.31
C SER A 625 28.90 -11.01 -10.38
N ASP A 626 27.63 -11.19 -10.67
CA ASP A 626 26.89 -10.41 -11.65
C ASP A 626 25.36 -10.50 -11.38
N VAL A 627 24.63 -9.53 -11.88
CA VAL A 627 23.17 -9.45 -11.85
C VAL A 627 22.65 -9.30 -13.27
N VAL A 628 21.83 -10.26 -13.71
CA VAL A 628 21.12 -10.20 -14.99
C VAL A 628 19.66 -9.87 -14.71
N VAL A 629 19.20 -8.73 -15.23
CA VAL A 629 17.83 -8.25 -15.09
C VAL A 629 17.09 -8.43 -16.41
N ARG A 630 15.95 -9.12 -16.37
CA ARG A 630 15.02 -9.25 -17.51
C ARG A 630 13.73 -8.51 -17.20
N GLN A 631 13.17 -7.84 -18.20
CA GLN A 631 11.92 -7.09 -18.07
C GLN A 631 11.91 -6.12 -16.87
N GLY A 632 13.07 -5.56 -16.55
CA GLY A 632 13.21 -4.53 -15.53
C GLY A 632 12.97 -3.13 -16.09
N ILE A 633 13.00 -2.13 -15.21
CA ILE A 633 12.85 -0.71 -15.54
C ILE A 633 14.21 -0.02 -15.58
N LYS A 634 14.31 1.07 -16.35
CA LYS A 634 15.54 1.89 -16.45
C LYS A 634 15.62 2.97 -15.37
N SER A 635 14.49 3.33 -14.78
CA SER A 635 14.34 4.32 -13.72
C SER A 635 13.03 4.10 -12.99
N PHE A 636 12.96 4.42 -11.71
CA PHE A 636 11.72 4.43 -10.95
C PHE A 636 10.70 5.47 -11.44
N SER A 637 11.14 6.45 -12.28
CA SER A 637 10.20 7.33 -12.97
C SER A 637 9.19 6.54 -13.82
N TYR A 638 9.53 5.33 -14.27
CA TYR A 638 8.61 4.44 -14.97
C TYR A 638 7.32 4.20 -14.18
N VAL A 639 7.43 4.01 -12.87
CA VAL A 639 6.28 3.75 -11.98
C VAL A 639 5.31 4.93 -11.95
N LEU A 640 5.82 6.16 -12.10
CA LEU A 640 5.03 7.38 -12.14
C LEU A 640 4.40 7.61 -13.52
N GLU A 641 5.15 7.39 -14.58
CA GLU A 641 4.72 7.68 -15.97
C GLU A 641 3.78 6.60 -16.54
N LYS A 642 4.06 5.34 -16.26
CA LYS A 642 3.14 4.21 -16.41
C LYS A 642 2.56 3.94 -15.04
N PRO A 643 1.33 4.36 -14.75
CA PRO A 643 0.83 4.26 -13.38
C PRO A 643 0.74 2.79 -12.94
N VAL A 644 1.90 2.27 -12.51
CA VAL A 644 1.97 0.98 -11.84
C VAL A 644 1.22 1.13 -10.54
N THR A 645 0.20 0.30 -10.32
CA THR A 645 -0.60 0.39 -9.11
C THR A 645 0.16 -0.15 -7.91
N TYR A 646 -0.19 0.32 -6.72
CA TYR A 646 0.37 -0.20 -5.47
C TYR A 646 0.18 -1.73 -5.37
N VAL A 647 -1.00 -2.23 -5.72
CA VAL A 647 -1.34 -3.67 -5.71
C VAL A 647 -0.39 -4.50 -6.59
N GLN A 648 0.05 -3.95 -7.73
CA GLN A 648 0.95 -4.66 -8.66
C GLN A 648 2.38 -4.84 -8.15
N ALA A 649 2.89 -3.86 -7.42
CA ALA A 649 4.29 -3.84 -6.98
C ALA A 649 4.48 -3.07 -5.67
N PRO A 650 3.83 -3.49 -4.57
CA PRO A 650 3.77 -2.70 -3.35
C PRO A 650 5.15 -2.39 -2.76
N GLU A 651 6.12 -3.29 -2.88
CA GLU A 651 7.48 -3.10 -2.34
C GLU A 651 8.26 -1.95 -2.99
N LEU A 652 7.87 -1.53 -4.21
CA LEU A 652 8.52 -0.43 -4.90
C LEU A 652 8.17 0.94 -4.31
N PHE A 653 7.06 1.04 -3.59
CA PHE A 653 6.57 2.31 -3.03
C PHE A 653 7.21 2.65 -1.67
N CYS A 654 8.43 2.23 -1.46
CA CYS A 654 9.21 2.55 -0.28
C CYS A 654 9.46 4.07 -0.17
N LEU A 655 9.11 4.65 0.98
CA LEU A 655 9.26 6.09 1.25
C LEU A 655 10.70 6.55 0.99
N ASP A 656 10.87 7.66 0.30
CA ASP A 656 12.14 8.26 -0.13
C ASP A 656 12.92 7.45 -1.19
N LEU A 657 12.46 6.27 -1.63
CA LEU A 657 13.28 5.42 -2.50
C LEU A 657 13.67 6.13 -3.78
N TYR A 658 12.71 6.61 -4.58
CA TYR A 658 13.03 7.32 -5.82
C TYR A 658 13.67 8.69 -5.58
N LYS A 659 13.32 9.35 -4.47
CA LYS A 659 13.95 10.64 -4.10
C LYS A 659 15.45 10.51 -3.90
N GLU A 660 15.91 9.49 -3.19
CA GLU A 660 17.32 9.32 -2.83
C GLU A 660 18.07 8.43 -3.82
N PHE A 661 17.41 7.42 -4.37
CA PHE A 661 17.99 6.42 -5.26
C PHE A 661 17.18 6.25 -6.53
N ASP A 662 17.88 6.05 -7.63
CA ASP A 662 17.31 5.54 -8.88
C ASP A 662 18.10 4.32 -9.32
N ILE A 663 17.67 3.63 -10.38
CA ILE A 663 18.28 2.39 -10.85
C ILE A 663 19.78 2.58 -11.11
N ASP A 664 20.18 3.65 -11.83
CA ASP A 664 21.58 3.97 -12.14
C ASP A 664 22.44 4.13 -10.86
N ARG A 665 21.85 4.69 -9.82
CA ARG A 665 22.56 4.90 -8.54
C ARG A 665 22.72 3.60 -7.77
N LEU A 666 21.70 2.73 -7.76
CA LEU A 666 21.79 1.39 -7.19
C LEU A 666 22.82 0.54 -7.93
N GLU A 667 22.85 0.59 -9.28
CA GLU A 667 23.87 -0.07 -10.10
C GLU A 667 25.27 0.44 -9.78
N ALA A 668 25.45 1.75 -9.62
CA ALA A 668 26.74 2.33 -9.25
C ALA A 668 27.21 1.91 -7.87
N LEU A 669 26.29 1.74 -6.91
CA LEU A 669 26.58 1.24 -5.56
C LEU A 669 26.92 -0.24 -5.54
N ALA A 670 26.33 -1.04 -6.46
CA ALA A 670 26.61 -2.43 -6.60
C ALA A 670 28.01 -2.73 -7.17
N ALA A 671 28.72 -1.74 -7.72
CA ALA A 671 30.08 -1.95 -8.24
C ALA A 671 31.00 -2.57 -7.18
N PRO A 672 31.83 -3.60 -7.53
CA PRO A 672 32.21 -4.03 -8.87
C PRO A 672 31.30 -5.08 -9.53
N VAL A 673 30.13 -5.38 -9.00
CA VAL A 673 29.16 -6.31 -9.60
C VAL A 673 28.74 -5.78 -10.99
N SER A 674 28.78 -6.67 -11.99
CA SER A 674 28.28 -6.33 -13.34
C SER A 674 26.77 -6.48 -13.38
N VAL A 675 26.07 -5.41 -13.72
CA VAL A 675 24.63 -5.44 -13.97
C VAL A 675 24.33 -5.44 -15.46
N GLN A 676 23.52 -6.38 -15.93
CA GLN A 676 23.14 -6.52 -17.33
C GLN A 676 21.62 -6.48 -17.48
N SER A 677 21.09 -5.47 -18.14
CA SER A 677 19.67 -5.37 -18.46
C SER A 677 19.35 -6.06 -19.79
N ARG A 678 18.29 -6.88 -19.81
CA ARG A 678 17.78 -7.58 -20.99
C ARG A 678 16.29 -7.32 -21.14
N GLN A 679 15.87 -6.92 -22.34
CA GLN A 679 14.46 -6.64 -22.66
C GLN A 679 13.80 -5.70 -21.64
N PRO A 680 14.39 -4.52 -21.36
CA PRO A 680 13.81 -3.62 -20.37
C PRO A 680 12.41 -3.17 -20.78
N LEU A 681 11.57 -2.92 -19.78
CA LEU A 681 10.27 -2.27 -20.00
C LEU A 681 10.50 -0.85 -20.50
N GLU A 682 9.78 -0.44 -21.53
CA GLU A 682 9.92 0.88 -22.14
C GLU A 682 8.62 1.68 -22.04
N LEU A 683 8.74 2.98 -21.90
CA LEU A 683 7.63 3.90 -22.05
C LEU A 683 7.20 3.90 -23.53
N SER A 684 5.95 3.55 -23.83
CA SER A 684 5.44 3.61 -25.20
C SER A 684 5.52 5.05 -25.69
N GLY A 685 6.38 5.30 -26.68
CA GLY A 685 6.60 6.63 -27.28
C GLY A 685 8.04 7.14 -27.29
N SER A 686 8.97 6.55 -26.55
CA SER A 686 10.39 6.80 -26.72
C SER A 686 10.88 6.05 -27.97
N LYS A 687 10.92 6.71 -29.13
CA LYS A 687 11.76 6.23 -30.23
C LYS A 687 13.22 6.26 -29.75
N PRO A 688 14.04 5.25 -30.15
CA PRO A 688 15.45 5.17 -29.82
C PRO A 688 16.25 6.38 -30.30
#